data_787fa41df072b21a5a5933379e8d09a7
#
_entry.id   787fa41df072b21a5a5933379e8d09a7
#
_cell.length_a   1.000
_cell.length_b   1.000
_cell.length_c   1.000
_cell.angle_alpha   90.00
_cell.angle_beta   90.00
_cell.angle_gamma   90.00
#
_symmetry.space_group_name_H-M   'P 1'
#
loop_
_entity.id
_entity.type
_entity.pdbx_description
1 polymer ?
#
loop_
_entity_poly.entity_id
_entity_poly.type
_entity_poly.pdbx_seq_one_letter_code
_entity_poly.pdbx_strand_id
1 'polypeptide(L)'
;MQNKQKPSADKWIDEKASKPFPHEEPVKWVKLTAVTDISKNKSGFCIYFGSPLCSVKLCVVFPKVGGIRICSENRGLYNSDSLQKINYSESDNGIMLSAGGKEHAVFLKRENGWRLKLYCGGSLVNTLSESSIALGLDKENIIKKVMLCGSIGENELFYGLGQRFDSVVRNGTEAMLWNIDADFMLHYEIPKTVDYSYTNIPLLHSLRGYTVFFNTSYAVRADIGKRSKHKYSLESFGNTLDFYYWFGKPDETLDSYLKLTGYNHLPPEWAFSYWAGNSAEYWKYACGGDYLRSLKEMTDNYSKLGTPVSVMFVEGVISKYKDVYDRLTPDGIKVIGWVDSGYWKKPELENTAESEQPFVRKCCGEINEEIPQKYIDFTNPLSAEFLEETKGEMLKYGLKGAMVDFADAVPYNSVFANGKTGDEMHNPYAYYYQKAYKELFDKHYGNDYILFARAGFAGSQSLMPKFLGDEPCTFYGMRESLTAALNLAFSGFSVWGSDMGGLGNKRKHIPNEDVYRRWLQWSAFNPIMRSHGHTTRGPWHFGKAAVKDFKKYYWLRESLKDFIYSAAIKSSKSAFMMAAPLQIAFSGDDFIKAVDDEYLFCGEILAAPVVFANATARNVLLPHGKWTNFWTGAVLSGNTAVNTRASEGTIPLYIRSGAVIPVKLSRSLKLCENMQNGSVNGIIVTMAEERREICHYIADGTAQRYITDLKYGNTAVISNKDGADVKAVIAKGISAVSVTADGKALSFTENTTACAGYTVDRINRQTVIYLPEKWTELEITGGGREAENLALNRLITSESDATASINRTIADGDASYCWTIAEDTKDFVIDLENSEIIEEIQLTWGYAYACGYTVCVSENGTDFTVVYKNTEGLGDEEVIRLPAPCKARYVRFSDFKHARATSSSLADIRIYGKK
;
A
#
# COMPACT_ATOMS: atom_id res chain seq x y z
N MET A 1 -30.31 3.99 34.43
CA MET A 1 -29.52 3.24 33.44
C MET A 1 -28.18 2.94 34.08
N GLN A 2 -27.97 1.67 34.48
CA GLN A 2 -26.75 1.24 35.18
C GLN A 2 -25.55 1.43 34.25
N ASN A 3 -24.56 2.17 34.73
CA ASN A 3 -23.21 2.21 34.14
C ASN A 3 -22.66 0.77 34.13
N LYS A 4 -22.83 0.05 33.03
CA LYS A 4 -22.00 -1.13 32.81
C LYS A 4 -20.58 -0.63 32.61
N GLN A 5 -19.73 -0.86 33.64
CA GLN A 5 -18.27 -0.67 33.49
C GLN A 5 -17.83 -1.39 32.23
N LYS A 6 -17.13 -0.68 31.34
CA LYS A 6 -16.47 -1.30 30.19
C LYS A 6 -15.56 -2.40 30.71
N PRO A 7 -15.59 -3.64 30.18
CA PRO A 7 -14.61 -4.65 30.56
C PRO A 7 -13.20 -4.13 30.28
N SER A 8 -12.22 -4.52 31.09
CA SER A 8 -10.80 -4.23 30.79
C SER A 8 -10.44 -4.88 29.43
N ALA A 9 -9.46 -4.30 28.73
CA ALA A 9 -8.96 -4.88 27.47
C ALA A 9 -8.61 -6.37 27.63
N ASP A 10 -7.99 -6.73 28.76
CA ASP A 10 -7.66 -8.13 29.08
C ASP A 10 -8.89 -9.03 29.19
N LYS A 11 -9.98 -8.52 29.79
CA LYS A 11 -11.22 -9.28 29.92
C LYS A 11 -11.94 -9.48 28.59
N TRP A 12 -11.83 -8.52 27.68
CA TRP A 12 -12.40 -8.65 26.35
C TRP A 12 -11.57 -9.59 25.46
N ILE A 13 -10.23 -9.52 25.56
CA ILE A 13 -9.29 -10.46 24.93
C ILE A 13 -9.58 -11.87 25.43
N ASP A 14 -9.86 -12.03 26.72
CA ASP A 14 -10.23 -13.30 27.32
C ASP A 14 -11.61 -13.83 26.89
N GLU A 15 -12.56 -12.96 26.58
CA GLU A 15 -13.94 -13.33 26.27
C GLU A 15 -14.24 -13.43 24.77
N LYS A 16 -13.52 -12.69 23.90
CA LYS A 16 -13.82 -12.63 22.46
C LYS A 16 -12.66 -12.95 21.52
N ALA A 17 -11.42 -12.66 21.89
CA ALA A 17 -10.31 -13.28 21.22
C ALA A 17 -10.22 -14.69 21.80
N SER A 18 -10.56 -15.71 21.01
CA SER A 18 -10.27 -17.08 21.41
C SER A 18 -8.85 -17.10 21.93
N LYS A 19 -8.66 -17.37 23.25
CA LYS A 19 -7.33 -17.35 23.85
C LYS A 19 -6.38 -18.04 22.89
N PRO A 20 -5.32 -17.39 22.44
CA PRO A 20 -4.49 -17.96 21.37
C PRO A 20 -4.00 -19.35 21.75
N PHE A 21 -3.83 -19.60 23.06
CA PHE A 21 -3.50 -20.92 23.60
C PHE A 21 -4.12 -21.06 24.99
N PRO A 22 -4.94 -22.07 25.22
CA PRO A 22 -5.45 -22.33 26.57
C PRO A 22 -4.34 -22.71 27.53
N HIS A 23 -3.31 -23.39 27.05
CA HIS A 23 -2.20 -23.84 27.88
C HIS A 23 -0.93 -23.96 27.05
N GLU A 24 0.13 -23.26 27.45
CA GLU A 24 1.48 -23.72 27.12
C GLU A 24 1.72 -25.01 27.87
N GLU A 25 1.52 -26.15 27.21
CA GLU A 25 1.95 -27.41 27.81
C GLU A 25 3.45 -27.32 28.09
N PRO A 26 3.88 -27.63 29.32
CA PRO A 26 5.29 -27.65 29.62
C PRO A 26 5.98 -28.71 28.77
N VAL A 27 6.97 -28.30 27.99
CA VAL A 27 7.74 -29.18 27.11
C VAL A 27 9.18 -29.28 27.57
N LYS A 28 9.75 -30.45 27.42
CA LYS A 28 11.19 -30.67 27.54
C LYS A 28 11.86 -30.38 26.21
N TRP A 29 12.72 -29.37 26.16
CA TRP A 29 13.45 -29.04 24.94
C TRP A 29 14.61 -30.02 24.70
N VAL A 30 14.64 -30.61 23.51
CA VAL A 30 15.71 -31.49 23.04
C VAL A 30 16.34 -30.89 21.78
N LYS A 31 17.65 -30.73 21.81
CA LYS A 31 18.44 -30.28 20.66
C LYS A 31 18.84 -31.47 19.79
N LEU A 32 18.95 -31.25 18.48
CA LEU A 32 19.43 -32.25 17.52
C LEU A 32 20.96 -32.31 17.51
N THR A 33 21.56 -33.08 18.41
CA THR A 33 23.03 -33.10 18.60
C THR A 33 23.70 -34.31 17.97
N ALA A 34 23.17 -35.50 18.20
CA ALA A 34 23.78 -36.77 17.81
C ALA A 34 23.33 -37.21 16.40
N VAL A 35 24.23 -37.12 15.43
CA VAL A 35 24.00 -37.62 14.08
C VAL A 35 24.30 -39.12 14.06
N THR A 36 23.25 -39.93 13.84
CA THR A 36 23.36 -41.40 13.82
C THR A 36 23.66 -41.94 12.43
N ASP A 37 23.05 -41.36 11.38
CA ASP A 37 23.24 -41.77 10.00
C ASP A 37 23.00 -40.60 9.02
N ILE A 38 23.50 -40.76 7.79
CA ILE A 38 23.28 -39.83 6.68
C ILE A 38 22.97 -40.62 5.42
N SER A 39 21.79 -40.43 4.85
CA SER A 39 21.43 -41.04 3.57
C SER A 39 21.36 -40.03 2.45
N LYS A 40 21.79 -40.40 1.25
CA LYS A 40 21.79 -39.54 0.05
C LYS A 40 20.70 -39.99 -0.92
N ASN A 41 20.11 -39.03 -1.63
CA ASN A 41 19.18 -39.28 -2.72
C ASN A 41 19.42 -38.32 -3.90
N LYS A 42 18.71 -38.51 -5.02
CA LYS A 42 18.91 -37.71 -6.26
C LYS A 42 18.66 -36.21 -6.11
N SER A 43 18.02 -35.76 -5.02
CA SER A 43 17.56 -34.38 -4.85
C SER A 43 17.98 -33.76 -3.52
N GLY A 44 18.70 -34.47 -2.69
CA GLY A 44 19.16 -34.03 -1.38
C GLY A 44 19.78 -35.12 -0.54
N PHE A 45 19.92 -34.86 0.74
CA PHE A 45 20.32 -35.84 1.72
C PHE A 45 19.44 -35.75 2.95
N CYS A 46 19.37 -36.82 3.71
CA CYS A 46 18.68 -36.84 5.00
C CYS A 46 19.70 -37.16 6.10
N ILE A 47 19.62 -36.42 7.18
CA ILE A 47 20.39 -36.60 8.41
C ILE A 47 19.47 -37.26 9.44
N TYR A 48 19.94 -38.34 10.04
CA TYR A 48 19.22 -39.02 11.12
C TYR A 48 19.82 -38.59 12.45
N PHE A 49 18.97 -38.08 13.33
CA PHE A 49 19.32 -37.72 14.68
C PHE A 49 18.71 -38.73 15.65
N GLY A 50 19.51 -39.24 16.57
CA GLY A 50 19.06 -40.13 17.64
C GLY A 50 19.30 -39.49 19.01
N SER A 51 18.29 -39.57 19.89
CA SER A 51 18.44 -39.31 21.30
C SER A 51 17.68 -40.40 22.08
N PRO A 52 17.93 -40.60 23.40
CA PRO A 52 17.15 -41.51 24.21
C PRO A 52 15.64 -41.21 24.23
N LEU A 53 15.23 -40.00 23.83
CA LEU A 53 13.87 -39.51 23.92
C LEU A 53 13.13 -39.48 22.57
N CYS A 54 13.86 -39.23 21.48
CA CYS A 54 13.26 -39.17 20.15
C CYS A 54 14.28 -39.44 19.03
N SER A 55 13.78 -39.85 17.89
CA SER A 55 14.51 -40.03 16.65
C SER A 55 13.90 -39.16 15.59
N VAL A 56 14.72 -38.38 14.86
CA VAL A 56 14.26 -37.41 13.84
C VAL A 56 15.08 -37.56 12.58
N LYS A 57 14.37 -37.64 11.45
CA LYS A 57 14.94 -37.57 10.11
C LYS A 57 14.77 -36.15 9.58
N LEU A 58 15.86 -35.46 9.31
CA LEU A 58 15.89 -34.12 8.72
C LEU A 58 16.40 -34.21 7.29
N CYS A 59 15.58 -33.89 6.31
CA CYS A 59 15.96 -33.87 4.91
C CYS A 59 16.31 -32.46 4.44
N VAL A 60 17.41 -32.33 3.71
CA VAL A 60 17.86 -31.10 3.03
C VAL A 60 17.69 -31.34 1.53
N VAL A 61 16.80 -30.60 0.89
CA VAL A 61 16.45 -30.76 -0.52
C VAL A 61 16.45 -29.41 -1.25
N PHE A 62 16.56 -29.45 -2.58
CA PHE A 62 16.57 -28.27 -3.45
C PHE A 62 15.30 -28.23 -4.31
N PRO A 63 14.30 -27.43 -3.93
CA PRO A 63 13.06 -27.27 -4.70
C PRO A 63 13.33 -26.55 -6.06
N LYS A 64 12.50 -26.84 -7.08
CA LYS A 64 12.57 -26.11 -8.36
C LYS A 64 12.18 -24.64 -8.24
N VAL A 65 11.43 -24.27 -7.23
CA VAL A 65 11.11 -22.86 -6.91
C VAL A 65 12.31 -22.07 -6.40
N GLY A 66 13.50 -22.70 -6.31
CA GLY A 66 14.74 -22.11 -5.79
C GLY A 66 14.92 -22.35 -4.28
N GLY A 67 16.13 -22.02 -3.80
CA GLY A 67 16.50 -22.15 -2.40
C GLY A 67 16.73 -23.55 -1.91
N ILE A 68 16.74 -23.69 -0.59
CA ILE A 68 16.96 -24.94 0.14
C ILE A 68 15.79 -25.17 1.09
N ARG A 69 15.21 -26.37 1.04
CA ARG A 69 14.18 -26.79 1.99
C ARG A 69 14.80 -27.76 3.00
N ILE A 70 14.51 -27.55 4.27
CA ILE A 70 14.91 -28.38 5.40
C ILE A 70 13.64 -28.88 6.09
N CYS A 71 13.34 -30.17 6.00
CA CYS A 71 12.07 -30.70 6.48
C CYS A 71 12.20 -32.09 7.09
N SER A 72 11.27 -32.42 7.97
CA SER A 72 11.02 -33.78 8.47
C SER A 72 9.91 -34.47 7.66
N GLU A 73 9.40 -35.56 8.16
CA GLU A 73 8.21 -36.27 7.61
C GLU A 73 6.94 -35.43 7.82
N ASN A 74 6.81 -34.74 8.93
CA ASN A 74 5.73 -33.78 9.21
C ASN A 74 5.98 -32.49 8.48
N ARG A 75 5.39 -32.39 7.29
CA ARG A 75 5.54 -31.23 6.38
C ARG A 75 4.40 -30.24 6.57
N GLY A 76 4.68 -28.97 6.23
CA GLY A 76 3.70 -27.93 6.24
C GLY A 76 2.75 -27.95 5.04
N LEU A 77 1.97 -26.87 4.90
CA LEU A 77 0.90 -26.73 3.91
C LEU A 77 1.40 -26.75 2.47
N TYR A 78 2.56 -26.12 2.21
CA TYR A 78 3.12 -25.94 0.86
C TYR A 78 4.22 -26.97 0.60
N ASN A 79 4.03 -27.77 -0.47
CA ASN A 79 4.97 -28.78 -0.90
C ASN A 79 5.39 -28.51 -2.36
N SER A 80 6.68 -28.30 -2.58
CA SER A 80 7.24 -28.38 -3.92
C SER A 80 7.64 -29.83 -4.19
N ASP A 81 6.84 -30.56 -4.92
CA ASP A 81 7.13 -31.95 -5.32
C ASP A 81 8.20 -32.02 -6.40
N SER A 82 8.45 -30.89 -7.09
CA SER A 82 9.49 -30.76 -8.09
C SER A 82 10.82 -30.36 -7.48
N LEU A 83 11.77 -31.32 -7.45
CA LEU A 83 13.11 -31.10 -6.93
C LEU A 83 14.14 -30.97 -8.05
N GLN A 84 15.22 -30.24 -7.80
CA GLN A 84 16.37 -30.11 -8.70
C GLN A 84 17.27 -31.34 -8.58
N LYS A 85 17.99 -31.67 -9.67
CA LYS A 85 19.15 -32.57 -9.61
C LYS A 85 20.29 -31.86 -8.88
N ILE A 86 20.95 -32.57 -7.97
CA ILE A 86 22.08 -32.04 -7.20
C ILE A 86 23.36 -32.77 -7.52
N ASN A 87 24.46 -32.04 -7.38
CA ASN A 87 25.81 -32.58 -7.39
C ASN A 87 26.31 -32.74 -5.96
N TYR A 88 27.02 -33.83 -5.71
CA TYR A 88 27.65 -34.11 -4.43
C TYR A 88 29.18 -33.97 -4.58
N SER A 89 29.78 -33.40 -3.57
CA SER A 89 31.22 -33.49 -3.35
C SER A 89 31.45 -33.82 -1.90
N GLU A 90 32.31 -34.80 -1.64
CA GLU A 90 32.63 -35.27 -0.31
C GLU A 90 34.08 -34.94 0.05
N SER A 91 34.27 -34.64 1.32
CA SER A 91 35.59 -34.49 1.96
C SER A 91 35.57 -35.26 3.27
N ASP A 92 36.72 -35.47 3.87
CA ASP A 92 36.89 -36.22 5.13
C ASP A 92 36.01 -35.70 6.26
N ASN A 93 35.61 -34.43 6.21
CA ASN A 93 34.85 -33.76 7.26
C ASN A 93 33.41 -33.30 6.84
N GLY A 94 32.95 -33.63 5.61
CA GLY A 94 31.63 -33.16 5.24
C GLY A 94 31.16 -33.47 3.82
N ILE A 95 29.89 -33.13 3.57
CA ILE A 95 29.20 -33.30 2.30
C ILE A 95 28.82 -31.93 1.78
N MET A 96 29.27 -31.59 0.59
CA MET A 96 28.80 -30.41 -0.13
C MET A 96 27.76 -30.82 -1.15
N LEU A 97 26.69 -30.02 -1.24
CA LEU A 97 25.59 -30.17 -2.19
C LEU A 97 25.45 -28.90 -2.98
N SER A 98 25.31 -29.02 -4.28
CA SER A 98 24.95 -27.89 -5.15
C SER A 98 23.89 -28.32 -6.16
N ALA A 99 22.87 -27.49 -6.33
CA ALA A 99 22.01 -27.50 -7.49
C ALA A 99 22.67 -26.69 -8.61
N GLY A 100 22.20 -26.77 -9.84
CA GLY A 100 22.75 -26.05 -11.00
C GLY A 100 22.73 -24.51 -10.95
N GLY A 101 22.37 -23.94 -9.80
CA GLY A 101 22.31 -22.50 -9.53
C GLY A 101 23.44 -21.99 -8.62
N LYS A 102 23.23 -20.80 -8.04
CA LYS A 102 24.17 -20.12 -7.13
C LYS A 102 24.16 -20.71 -5.71
N GLU A 103 23.16 -21.53 -5.39
CA GLU A 103 22.89 -22.02 -4.02
C GLU A 103 23.61 -23.34 -3.80
N HIS A 104 24.24 -23.46 -2.64
CA HIS A 104 24.79 -24.72 -2.17
C HIS A 104 24.79 -24.83 -0.66
N ALA A 105 24.82 -26.05 -0.16
CA ALA A 105 24.85 -26.36 1.25
C ALA A 105 26.04 -27.24 1.57
N VAL A 106 26.71 -26.99 2.70
CA VAL A 106 27.83 -27.80 3.20
C VAL A 106 27.44 -28.31 4.57
N PHE A 107 27.26 -29.63 4.66
CA PHE A 107 27.05 -30.30 5.94
C PHE A 107 28.39 -30.79 6.49
N LEU A 108 28.70 -30.44 7.73
CA LEU A 108 29.90 -30.81 8.46
C LEU A 108 29.48 -31.58 9.72
N LYS A 109 29.84 -32.85 9.79
CA LYS A 109 29.77 -33.66 11.02
C LYS A 109 30.98 -33.34 11.92
N ARG A 110 30.76 -33.20 13.23
CA ARG A 110 31.79 -32.93 14.25
C ARG A 110 31.68 -33.95 15.39
N GLU A 111 32.70 -34.07 16.21
CA GLU A 111 32.68 -34.97 17.38
C GLU A 111 31.49 -34.68 18.32
N ASN A 112 31.23 -33.40 18.58
CA ASN A 112 30.18 -32.96 19.49
C ASN A 112 29.12 -32.08 18.81
N GLY A 113 28.63 -32.49 17.61
CA GLY A 113 27.57 -31.76 16.94
C GLY A 113 27.66 -31.77 15.42
N TRP A 114 27.03 -30.77 14.80
CA TRP A 114 27.02 -30.64 13.34
C TRP A 114 26.93 -29.18 12.92
N ARG A 115 27.22 -28.87 11.66
CA ARG A 115 26.96 -27.60 11.03
C ARG A 115 26.43 -27.82 9.61
N LEU A 116 25.39 -27.09 9.26
CA LEU A 116 24.90 -26.95 7.90
C LEU A 116 25.11 -25.49 7.48
N LYS A 117 26.11 -25.26 6.63
CA LYS A 117 26.44 -23.96 6.09
C LYS A 117 25.69 -23.76 4.77
N LEU A 118 24.99 -22.65 4.64
CA LEU A 118 24.19 -22.27 3.48
C LEU A 118 24.87 -21.13 2.75
N TYR A 119 25.09 -21.32 1.44
CA TYR A 119 25.84 -20.38 0.60
C TYR A 119 25.01 -19.92 -0.60
N CYS A 120 25.26 -18.68 -1.04
CA CYS A 120 24.77 -18.14 -2.29
C CYS A 120 25.89 -17.37 -3.01
N GLY A 121 26.15 -17.68 -4.30
CA GLY A 121 27.19 -17.03 -5.08
C GLY A 121 28.60 -17.15 -4.47
N GLY A 122 28.88 -18.24 -3.74
CA GLY A 122 30.15 -18.46 -3.04
C GLY A 122 30.23 -17.82 -1.64
N SER A 123 29.33 -16.94 -1.26
CA SER A 123 29.27 -16.28 0.05
C SER A 123 28.47 -17.08 1.07
N LEU A 124 28.98 -17.21 2.30
CA LEU A 124 28.28 -17.82 3.42
C LEU A 124 27.16 -16.88 3.89
N VAL A 125 25.91 -17.32 3.76
CA VAL A 125 24.73 -16.51 4.11
C VAL A 125 24.18 -16.86 5.48
N ASN A 126 24.09 -18.17 5.80
CA ASN A 126 23.60 -18.62 7.09
C ASN A 126 24.29 -19.93 7.53
N THR A 127 24.26 -20.23 8.82
CA THR A 127 24.76 -21.47 9.39
C THR A 127 23.78 -22.01 10.42
N LEU A 128 23.29 -23.23 10.20
CA LEU A 128 22.55 -23.97 11.20
C LEU A 128 23.48 -24.95 11.94
N SER A 129 23.15 -25.21 13.19
CA SER A 129 23.93 -26.09 14.07
C SER A 129 23.00 -26.83 15.03
N GLU A 130 23.54 -27.61 15.91
CA GLU A 130 22.83 -28.29 17.00
C GLU A 130 22.02 -27.36 17.90
N SER A 131 22.33 -26.06 17.91
CA SER A 131 21.59 -25.04 18.66
C SER A 131 20.51 -24.34 17.83
N SER A 132 20.44 -24.59 16.53
CA SER A 132 19.52 -23.90 15.62
C SER A 132 18.14 -24.54 15.55
N ILE A 133 18.03 -25.85 15.79
CA ILE A 133 16.74 -26.56 15.79
C ILE A 133 16.56 -27.28 17.13
N ALA A 134 15.43 -27.02 17.78
CA ALA A 134 15.07 -27.71 19.02
C ALA A 134 13.61 -28.23 18.92
N LEU A 135 13.36 -29.35 19.58
CA LEU A 135 12.06 -30.00 19.66
C LEU A 135 11.55 -29.96 21.09
N GLY A 136 10.34 -29.51 21.29
CA GLY A 136 9.65 -29.53 22.57
C GLY A 136 8.82 -30.81 22.68
N LEU A 137 9.18 -31.69 23.62
CA LEU A 137 8.51 -32.95 23.88
C LEU A 137 7.60 -32.85 25.09
N ASP A 138 6.43 -33.43 25.02
CA ASP A 138 5.54 -33.63 26.17
C ASP A 138 6.04 -34.78 27.11
N LYS A 139 5.22 -35.14 28.08
CA LYS A 139 5.51 -36.20 29.04
C LYS A 139 5.63 -37.56 28.41
N GLU A 140 4.93 -37.80 27.31
CA GLU A 140 4.93 -39.03 26.49
C GLU A 140 6.06 -39.03 25.42
N ASN A 141 6.92 -38.03 25.40
CA ASN A 141 7.96 -37.78 24.39
C ASN A 141 7.42 -37.52 22.96
N ILE A 142 6.19 -37.01 22.86
CA ILE A 142 5.61 -36.60 21.59
C ILE A 142 6.04 -35.18 21.29
N ILE A 143 6.40 -34.88 20.03
CA ILE A 143 6.78 -33.53 19.59
C ILE A 143 5.53 -32.65 19.60
N LYS A 144 5.51 -31.63 20.43
CA LYS A 144 4.46 -30.59 20.53
C LYS A 144 4.90 -29.24 20.03
N LYS A 145 6.20 -28.97 20.02
CA LYS A 145 6.75 -27.69 19.55
C LYS A 145 8.00 -27.92 18.73
N VAL A 146 8.21 -27.03 17.76
CA VAL A 146 9.44 -26.95 16.95
C VAL A 146 9.98 -25.53 16.99
N MET A 147 11.27 -25.36 17.27
CA MET A 147 11.90 -24.05 17.30
C MET A 147 13.07 -24.01 16.34
N LEU A 148 13.08 -22.96 15.49
CA LEU A 148 14.22 -22.56 14.69
C LEU A 148 14.89 -21.34 15.32
N CYS A 149 16.21 -21.39 15.54
CA CYS A 149 16.99 -20.26 16.04
C CYS A 149 18.09 -19.89 15.04
N GLY A 150 18.37 -18.59 14.93
CA GLY A 150 19.49 -18.08 14.17
C GLY A 150 20.18 -16.92 14.89
N SER A 151 21.38 -16.57 14.43
CA SER A 151 22.09 -15.38 14.92
C SER A 151 21.65 -14.15 14.14
N ILE A 152 21.61 -13.02 14.85
CA ILE A 152 21.50 -11.69 14.26
C ILE A 152 22.89 -11.09 14.16
N GLY A 153 23.31 -10.72 12.95
CA GLY A 153 24.58 -10.08 12.67
C GLY A 153 24.57 -8.60 13.06
N GLU A 154 25.76 -8.00 13.06
CA GLU A 154 25.88 -6.56 13.23
C GLU A 154 25.19 -5.84 12.07
N ASN A 155 24.37 -4.84 12.38
CA ASN A 155 23.55 -4.06 11.42
C ASN A 155 22.55 -4.89 10.57
N GLU A 156 22.32 -6.14 10.91
CA GLU A 156 21.32 -6.98 10.23
C GLU A 156 19.91 -6.57 10.65
N LEU A 157 19.07 -6.19 9.68
CA LEU A 157 17.67 -5.90 9.87
C LEU A 157 16.79 -6.98 9.26
N PHE A 158 15.62 -7.15 9.89
CA PHE A 158 14.61 -8.13 9.49
C PHE A 158 13.28 -7.46 9.17
N TYR A 159 12.56 -8.01 8.17
CA TYR A 159 11.23 -7.56 7.72
C TYR A 159 10.29 -8.74 7.52
N GLY A 160 8.98 -8.47 7.48
CA GLY A 160 7.95 -9.49 7.21
C GLY A 160 7.09 -9.84 8.42
N LEU A 161 6.71 -11.11 8.56
CA LEU A 161 5.81 -11.67 9.56
C LEU A 161 4.32 -11.30 9.36
N GLY A 162 3.91 -11.01 8.12
CA GLY A 162 2.53 -10.67 7.79
C GLY A 162 2.20 -9.20 8.06
N GLN A 163 0.94 -8.92 8.33
CA GLN A 163 0.44 -7.57 8.58
C GLN A 163 0.87 -7.11 9.99
N ARG A 164 1.68 -6.04 10.08
CA ARG A 164 2.15 -5.45 11.33
C ARG A 164 1.92 -3.96 11.31
N PHE A 165 1.43 -3.41 12.41
CA PHE A 165 0.99 -2.01 12.52
C PHE A 165 2.02 -1.08 13.15
N ASP A 166 3.06 -1.64 13.78
CA ASP A 166 4.04 -0.91 14.61
C ASP A 166 5.23 -0.35 13.82
N SER A 167 5.90 -1.16 13.03
CA SER A 167 7.07 -0.79 12.21
C SER A 167 7.29 -1.79 11.08
N VAL A 168 8.05 -1.43 10.06
CA VAL A 168 8.51 -2.38 9.03
C VAL A 168 9.71 -3.19 9.51
N VAL A 169 10.56 -2.62 10.36
CA VAL A 169 11.71 -3.31 10.96
C VAL A 169 11.28 -4.18 12.12
N ARG A 170 11.62 -5.47 12.09
CA ARG A 170 11.23 -6.44 13.11
C ARG A 170 12.20 -6.59 14.27
N ASN A 171 13.41 -6.02 14.19
CA ASN A 171 14.41 -6.11 15.24
C ASN A 171 13.92 -5.54 16.56
N GLY A 172 14.20 -6.24 17.65
CA GLY A 172 13.78 -5.86 18.99
C GLY A 172 12.30 -6.17 19.32
N THR A 173 11.59 -6.90 18.44
CA THR A 173 10.18 -7.26 18.62
C THR A 173 10.01 -8.75 18.93
N GLU A 174 8.91 -9.08 19.61
CA GLU A 174 8.37 -10.42 19.74
C GLU A 174 6.91 -10.37 19.27
N ALA A 175 6.48 -11.32 18.47
CA ALA A 175 5.11 -11.40 17.96
C ALA A 175 4.59 -12.83 17.99
N MET A 176 3.32 -12.99 18.39
CA MET A 176 2.57 -14.23 18.22
C MET A 176 1.87 -14.19 16.85
N LEU A 177 2.24 -15.11 15.95
CA LEU A 177 1.62 -15.25 14.64
C LEU A 177 0.33 -16.09 14.75
N TRP A 178 -0.73 -15.44 15.20
CA TRP A 178 -2.06 -15.96 15.39
C TRP A 178 -3.07 -14.92 14.94
N ASN A 179 -3.95 -15.26 14.01
CA ASN A 179 -4.90 -14.30 13.48
C ASN A 179 -5.89 -13.88 14.57
N ILE A 180 -6.09 -12.60 14.74
CA ILE A 180 -7.00 -12.03 15.75
C ILE A 180 -7.80 -10.89 15.13
N ASP A 181 -9.09 -10.85 15.42
CA ASP A 181 -9.92 -9.69 15.16
C ASP A 181 -9.47 -8.52 16.06
N ALA A 182 -8.85 -7.52 15.45
CA ALA A 182 -8.34 -6.33 16.14
C ALA A 182 -9.38 -5.20 16.27
N ASP A 183 -10.65 -5.42 15.93
CA ASP A 183 -11.75 -4.43 16.01
C ASP A 183 -11.91 -3.87 17.44
N PHE A 184 -11.61 -4.65 18.48
CA PHE A 184 -11.67 -4.16 19.87
C PHE A 184 -10.72 -2.98 20.11
N MET A 185 -9.60 -2.87 19.41
CA MET A 185 -8.66 -1.77 19.51
C MET A 185 -9.27 -0.48 18.98
N LEU A 186 -10.02 -0.54 17.88
CA LEU A 186 -10.81 0.56 17.38
C LEU A 186 -11.84 1.05 18.42
N HIS A 187 -12.54 0.11 19.09
CA HIS A 187 -13.56 0.43 20.08
C HIS A 187 -13.01 1.12 21.33
N TYR A 188 -11.81 0.77 21.75
CA TYR A 188 -11.17 1.30 22.95
C TYR A 188 -10.08 2.34 22.66
N GLU A 189 -9.85 2.67 21.40
CA GLU A 189 -8.81 3.61 20.96
C GLU A 189 -7.41 3.19 21.46
N ILE A 190 -7.18 1.87 21.54
CA ILE A 190 -5.90 1.31 21.96
C ILE A 190 -5.02 1.12 20.73
N PRO A 191 -3.72 1.53 20.78
CA PRO A 191 -2.77 1.27 19.70
C PRO A 191 -2.67 -0.22 19.35
N LYS A 192 -2.68 -0.56 18.05
CA LYS A 192 -2.45 -1.92 17.59
C LYS A 192 -0.99 -2.30 17.88
N THR A 193 -0.81 -3.35 18.66
CA THR A 193 0.51 -3.81 19.09
C THR A 193 1.09 -4.83 18.11
N VAL A 194 2.37 -5.21 18.35
CA VAL A 194 3.07 -6.24 17.58
C VAL A 194 2.33 -7.59 17.54
N ASP A 195 1.58 -7.90 18.60
CA ASP A 195 0.94 -9.22 18.79
C ASP A 195 -0.40 -9.36 18.07
N TYR A 196 -1.00 -8.24 17.60
CA TYR A 196 -2.33 -8.28 16.99
C TYR A 196 -2.27 -8.09 15.48
N SER A 197 -2.88 -9.02 14.75
CA SER A 197 -2.88 -8.99 13.29
C SER A 197 -3.98 -9.87 12.71
N TYR A 198 -4.61 -9.39 11.66
CA TYR A 198 -5.56 -10.17 10.85
C TYR A 198 -4.88 -11.16 9.91
N THR A 199 -3.58 -10.97 9.62
CA THR A 199 -2.83 -11.77 8.63
C THR A 199 -1.43 -12.06 9.13
N ASN A 200 -1.21 -13.28 9.58
CA ASN A 200 0.05 -13.75 10.14
C ASN A 200 0.73 -14.75 9.21
N ILE A 201 1.95 -14.42 8.78
CA ILE A 201 2.73 -15.24 7.85
C ILE A 201 4.14 -15.41 8.40
N PRO A 202 4.60 -16.65 8.68
CA PRO A 202 5.93 -16.89 9.21
C PRO A 202 7.01 -16.81 8.12
N LEU A 203 7.08 -15.66 7.44
CA LEU A 203 8.05 -15.30 6.41
C LEU A 203 8.90 -14.15 6.93
N LEU A 204 10.22 -14.36 7.00
CA LEU A 204 11.17 -13.41 7.58
C LEU A 204 12.31 -13.14 6.59
N HIS A 205 12.45 -11.89 6.14
CA HIS A 205 13.52 -11.43 5.27
C HIS A 205 14.66 -10.83 6.07
N SER A 206 15.91 -11.20 5.75
CA SER A 206 17.13 -10.62 6.33
C SER A 206 17.89 -9.80 5.29
N LEU A 207 18.38 -8.62 5.67
CA LEU A 207 19.28 -7.81 4.83
C LEU A 207 20.64 -8.47 4.55
N ARG A 208 20.97 -9.58 5.22
CA ARG A 208 22.16 -10.39 4.87
C ARG A 208 22.01 -11.19 3.59
N GLY A 209 20.86 -11.08 2.90
CA GLY A 209 20.61 -11.74 1.63
C GLY A 209 20.04 -13.15 1.77
N TYR A 210 19.11 -13.35 2.73
CA TYR A 210 18.33 -14.57 2.82
C TYR A 210 16.93 -14.30 3.33
N THR A 211 16.01 -15.20 3.02
CA THR A 211 14.65 -15.24 3.55
C THR A 211 14.38 -16.63 4.10
N VAL A 212 13.74 -16.68 5.27
CA VAL A 212 13.24 -17.95 5.83
C VAL A 212 11.74 -17.95 5.88
N PHE A 213 11.12 -19.02 5.39
CA PHE A 213 9.70 -19.30 5.52
C PHE A 213 9.51 -20.55 6.37
N PHE A 214 8.89 -20.40 7.52
CA PHE A 214 8.49 -21.53 8.35
C PHE A 214 7.15 -22.05 7.84
N ASN A 215 7.20 -23.09 7.03
CA ASN A 215 6.01 -23.68 6.40
C ASN A 215 5.19 -24.51 7.41
N THR A 216 4.55 -23.82 8.33
CA THR A 216 3.69 -24.40 9.36
C THR A 216 2.32 -23.74 9.38
N SER A 217 1.26 -24.48 9.65
CA SER A 217 -0.10 -23.98 9.84
C SER A 217 -0.40 -23.58 11.29
N TYR A 218 0.39 -24.07 12.22
CA TYR A 218 0.26 -23.75 13.64
C TYR A 218 0.71 -22.32 13.95
N ALA A 219 0.32 -21.80 15.09
CA ALA A 219 0.84 -20.56 15.59
C ALA A 219 2.36 -20.57 15.72
N VAL A 220 2.98 -19.41 15.55
CA VAL A 220 4.42 -19.23 15.69
C VAL A 220 4.71 -18.02 16.59
N ARG A 221 5.52 -18.22 17.63
CA ARG A 221 6.13 -17.12 18.37
C ARG A 221 7.42 -16.74 17.66
N ALA A 222 7.47 -15.51 17.16
CA ALA A 222 8.63 -14.93 16.49
C ALA A 222 9.31 -13.91 17.41
N ASP A 223 10.48 -14.24 17.92
CA ASP A 223 11.34 -13.32 18.68
C ASP A 223 12.50 -12.88 17.79
N ILE A 224 12.55 -11.60 17.45
CA ILE A 224 13.59 -11.05 16.58
C ILE A 224 14.50 -10.10 17.39
N GLY A 225 15.26 -10.68 18.30
CA GLY A 225 16.19 -9.90 19.12
C GLY A 225 15.58 -9.21 20.34
N LYS A 226 14.33 -9.50 20.70
CA LYS A 226 13.68 -8.95 21.90
C LYS A 226 14.29 -9.52 23.19
N ARG A 227 14.38 -10.86 23.27
CA ARG A 227 14.98 -11.57 24.41
C ARG A 227 16.50 -11.57 24.37
N SER A 228 17.09 -11.56 23.17
CA SER A 228 18.53 -11.52 22.95
C SER A 228 18.86 -10.78 21.68
N LYS A 229 19.54 -9.62 21.76
CA LYS A 229 19.88 -8.76 20.64
C LYS A 229 20.65 -9.46 19.50
N HIS A 230 21.26 -10.62 19.77
CA HIS A 230 22.11 -11.36 18.84
C HIS A 230 21.44 -12.64 18.31
N LYS A 231 20.16 -12.87 18.62
CA LYS A 231 19.45 -14.10 18.20
C LYS A 231 18.04 -13.79 17.78
N TYR A 232 17.57 -14.50 16.77
CA TYR A 232 16.16 -14.63 16.48
C TYR A 232 15.69 -16.07 16.72
N SER A 233 14.41 -16.25 17.01
CA SER A 233 13.79 -17.57 17.08
C SER A 233 12.37 -17.53 16.50
N LEU A 234 12.01 -18.64 15.84
CA LEU A 234 10.65 -18.93 15.37
C LEU A 234 10.23 -20.24 16.07
N GLU A 235 9.34 -20.14 17.04
CA GLU A 235 8.82 -21.27 17.82
C GLU A 235 7.39 -21.61 17.36
N SER A 236 7.20 -22.74 16.70
CA SER A 236 5.88 -23.26 16.31
C SER A 236 5.26 -24.04 17.46
N PHE A 237 3.96 -23.85 17.69
CA PHE A 237 3.15 -24.58 18.66
C PHE A 237 2.54 -25.85 18.05
N GLY A 238 3.29 -26.52 17.22
CA GLY A 238 2.96 -27.77 16.57
C GLY A 238 4.19 -28.59 16.22
N ASN A 239 3.97 -29.76 15.64
CA ASN A 239 5.02 -30.73 15.36
C ASN A 239 5.61 -30.61 13.94
N THR A 240 5.22 -29.58 13.16
CA THR A 240 5.74 -29.36 11.81
C THR A 240 7.18 -28.85 11.85
N LEU A 241 8.09 -29.61 11.24
CA LEU A 241 9.46 -29.20 11.03
C LEU A 241 9.70 -29.07 9.53
N ASP A 242 9.55 -27.84 9.00
CA ASP A 242 9.60 -27.56 7.56
C ASP A 242 9.95 -26.10 7.31
N PHE A 243 11.16 -25.83 6.77
CA PHE A 243 11.69 -24.51 6.53
C PHE A 243 12.18 -24.38 5.10
N TYR A 244 11.80 -23.28 4.43
CA TYR A 244 12.43 -22.87 3.17
C TYR A 244 13.41 -21.74 3.45
N TYR A 245 14.58 -21.83 2.85
CA TYR A 245 15.58 -20.77 2.78
C TYR A 245 15.78 -20.36 1.34
N TRP A 246 15.52 -19.11 1.03
CA TRP A 246 15.85 -18.49 -0.26
C TRP A 246 16.97 -17.48 -0.05
N PHE A 247 17.81 -17.29 -1.09
CA PHE A 247 18.99 -16.46 -1.03
C PHE A 247 18.93 -15.39 -2.10
N GLY A 248 19.35 -14.18 -1.77
CA GLY A 248 19.31 -13.01 -2.60
C GLY A 248 18.65 -11.82 -1.88
N LYS A 249 18.38 -10.78 -2.64
CA LYS A 249 17.70 -9.59 -2.15
C LYS A 249 16.21 -9.89 -1.87
N PRO A 250 15.53 -9.05 -1.07
CA PRO A 250 14.11 -9.27 -0.73
C PRO A 250 13.18 -9.45 -1.93
N ASP A 251 13.38 -8.73 -3.03
CA ASP A 251 12.60 -8.88 -4.26
C ASP A 251 12.80 -10.25 -4.93
N GLU A 252 14.04 -10.75 -5.00
CA GLU A 252 14.36 -12.07 -5.58
C GLU A 252 13.80 -13.22 -4.73
N THR A 253 13.95 -13.12 -3.40
CA THR A 253 13.49 -14.16 -2.47
C THR A 253 11.97 -14.17 -2.33
N LEU A 254 11.32 -13.01 -2.44
CA LEU A 254 9.87 -12.89 -2.48
C LEU A 254 9.28 -13.56 -3.73
N ASP A 255 9.96 -13.47 -4.88
CA ASP A 255 9.55 -14.16 -6.12
C ASP A 255 9.56 -15.70 -5.93
N SER A 256 10.58 -16.23 -5.24
CA SER A 256 10.64 -17.65 -4.90
C SER A 256 9.50 -18.10 -3.95
N TYR A 257 9.16 -17.26 -2.97
CA TYR A 257 8.02 -17.49 -2.08
C TYR A 257 6.69 -17.48 -2.87
N LEU A 258 6.51 -16.52 -3.78
CA LEU A 258 5.30 -16.40 -4.59
C LEU A 258 5.18 -17.53 -5.63
N LYS A 259 6.28 -18.05 -6.16
CA LYS A 259 6.27 -19.28 -6.98
C LYS A 259 5.77 -20.49 -6.20
N LEU A 260 6.02 -20.54 -4.90
CA LEU A 260 5.54 -21.62 -4.04
C LEU A 260 4.07 -21.46 -3.65
N THR A 261 3.63 -20.24 -3.34
CA THR A 261 2.33 -19.93 -2.71
C THR A 261 1.31 -19.32 -3.68
N GLY A 262 1.71 -18.98 -4.89
CA GLY A 262 0.92 -18.32 -5.92
C GLY A 262 1.18 -16.81 -6.00
N TYR A 263 1.22 -16.27 -7.22
CA TYR A 263 1.28 -14.83 -7.47
C TYR A 263 -0.06 -14.15 -7.13
N ASN A 264 -0.07 -12.84 -7.07
CA ASN A 264 -1.26 -12.07 -6.73
C ASN A 264 -2.40 -12.29 -7.74
N HIS A 265 -3.62 -12.42 -7.24
CA HIS A 265 -4.82 -12.44 -8.08
C HIS A 265 -4.94 -11.11 -8.84
N LEU A 266 -5.31 -11.18 -10.13
CA LEU A 266 -5.56 -10.01 -10.98
C LEU A 266 -7.04 -9.66 -10.98
N PRO A 267 -7.46 -8.57 -10.29
CA PRO A 267 -8.83 -8.06 -10.41
C PRO A 267 -9.12 -7.49 -11.80
N PRO A 268 -10.39 -7.36 -12.20
CA PRO A 268 -10.75 -6.69 -13.46
C PRO A 268 -10.36 -5.20 -13.42
N GLU A 269 -10.14 -4.59 -14.59
CA GLU A 269 -9.67 -3.20 -14.71
C GLU A 269 -10.56 -2.19 -13.96
N TRP A 270 -11.87 -2.37 -14.02
CA TRP A 270 -12.83 -1.46 -13.36
C TRP A 270 -12.65 -1.40 -11.83
N ALA A 271 -12.08 -2.42 -11.20
CA ALA A 271 -11.82 -2.47 -9.77
C ALA A 271 -10.76 -1.43 -9.30
N PHE A 272 -9.99 -0.87 -10.23
CA PHE A 272 -8.96 0.13 -9.93
C PHE A 272 -9.46 1.58 -10.03
N SER A 273 -10.71 1.81 -10.40
CA SER A 273 -11.40 3.10 -10.26
C SER A 273 -11.74 3.39 -8.79
N TYR A 274 -12.26 4.58 -8.51
CA TYR A 274 -12.71 4.95 -7.16
C TYR A 274 -13.98 4.18 -6.76
N TRP A 275 -14.01 3.63 -5.53
CA TRP A 275 -15.19 3.00 -4.94
C TRP A 275 -15.83 3.94 -3.93
N ALA A 276 -17.09 4.27 -4.15
CA ALA A 276 -17.90 4.95 -3.15
C ALA A 276 -18.61 3.92 -2.26
N GLY A 277 -18.74 4.19 -0.98
CA GLY A 277 -19.48 3.31 -0.09
C GLY A 277 -19.40 3.72 1.37
N ASN A 278 -20.24 3.07 2.18
CA ASN A 278 -20.30 3.23 3.62
C ASN A 278 -20.74 1.91 4.27
N SER A 279 -20.58 1.81 5.59
CA SER A 279 -21.00 0.62 6.34
C SER A 279 -22.52 0.51 6.48
N ALA A 280 -23.00 -0.65 6.87
CA ALA A 280 -24.40 -0.90 7.21
C ALA A 280 -24.91 0.01 8.32
N GLU A 281 -24.06 0.35 9.28
CA GLU A 281 -24.37 1.27 10.37
C GLU A 281 -24.72 2.68 9.84
N TYR A 282 -23.99 3.16 8.85
CA TYR A 282 -24.27 4.43 8.19
C TYR A 282 -25.67 4.41 7.53
N TRP A 283 -25.97 3.38 6.75
CA TRP A 283 -27.25 3.27 6.05
C TRP A 283 -28.43 3.16 7.01
N LYS A 284 -28.26 2.41 8.08
CA LYS A 284 -29.33 2.19 9.08
C LYS A 284 -29.63 3.44 9.89
N TYR A 285 -28.62 4.18 10.32
CA TYR A 285 -28.77 5.22 11.33
C TYR A 285 -28.66 6.64 10.79
N ALA A 286 -27.73 6.91 9.88
CA ALA A 286 -27.56 8.23 9.31
C ALA A 286 -28.66 8.58 8.29
N CYS A 287 -29.23 7.56 7.64
CA CYS A 287 -30.18 7.69 6.56
C CYS A 287 -31.63 7.31 6.94
N GLY A 288 -31.90 7.13 8.24
CA GLY A 288 -33.25 6.83 8.74
C GLY A 288 -33.85 5.53 8.20
N GLY A 289 -33.04 4.60 7.70
CA GLY A 289 -33.43 3.30 7.13
C GLY A 289 -33.86 3.34 5.65
N ASP A 290 -33.98 4.50 5.03
CA ASP A 290 -34.23 4.65 3.59
C ASP A 290 -32.87 4.71 2.82
N TYR A 291 -32.23 3.56 2.74
CA TYR A 291 -30.90 3.48 2.13
C TYR A 291 -30.92 3.60 0.60
N LEU A 292 -32.00 3.19 -0.09
CA LEU A 292 -32.13 3.37 -1.54
C LEU A 292 -32.14 4.84 -1.92
N ARG A 293 -32.88 5.66 -1.16
CA ARG A 293 -32.85 7.12 -1.31
C ARG A 293 -31.44 7.65 -1.09
N SER A 294 -30.75 7.18 -0.07
CA SER A 294 -29.40 7.63 0.27
C SER A 294 -28.37 7.23 -0.77
N LEU A 295 -28.47 6.01 -1.34
CA LEU A 295 -27.66 5.60 -2.48
C LEU A 295 -27.86 6.53 -3.67
N LYS A 296 -29.12 6.89 -3.97
CA LYS A 296 -29.46 7.84 -5.03
C LYS A 296 -28.86 9.22 -4.76
N GLU A 297 -29.05 9.75 -3.58
CA GLU A 297 -28.49 11.06 -3.19
C GLU A 297 -26.97 11.07 -3.29
N MET A 298 -26.29 9.98 -2.92
CA MET A 298 -24.85 9.83 -3.04
C MET A 298 -24.42 9.84 -4.50
N THR A 299 -25.02 9.02 -5.36
CA THR A 299 -24.67 8.96 -6.79
C THR A 299 -24.97 10.30 -7.48
N ASP A 300 -26.10 10.94 -7.16
CA ASP A 300 -26.46 12.26 -7.69
C ASP A 300 -25.43 13.34 -7.27
N ASN A 301 -24.95 13.32 -6.03
CA ASN A 301 -23.94 14.25 -5.55
C ASN A 301 -22.59 14.07 -6.26
N TYR A 302 -22.11 12.83 -6.42
CA TYR A 302 -20.89 12.58 -7.21
C TYR A 302 -21.05 13.01 -8.67
N SER A 303 -22.20 12.75 -9.28
CA SER A 303 -22.49 13.21 -10.64
C SER A 303 -22.48 14.73 -10.75
N LYS A 304 -23.12 15.46 -9.82
CA LYS A 304 -23.09 16.94 -9.77
C LYS A 304 -21.68 17.50 -9.59
N LEU A 305 -20.80 16.79 -8.89
CA LEU A 305 -19.39 17.15 -8.77
C LEU A 305 -18.59 16.91 -10.06
N GLY A 306 -19.17 16.21 -11.05
CA GLY A 306 -18.45 15.77 -12.23
C GLY A 306 -17.46 14.65 -11.96
N THR A 307 -17.72 13.79 -10.97
CA THR A 307 -16.91 12.65 -10.56
C THR A 307 -17.79 11.40 -10.47
N PRO A 308 -18.27 10.87 -11.60
CA PRO A 308 -19.22 9.76 -11.61
C PRO A 308 -18.66 8.50 -10.96
N VAL A 309 -19.47 7.85 -10.13
CA VAL A 309 -19.08 6.60 -9.46
C VAL A 309 -19.31 5.43 -10.39
N SER A 310 -18.29 4.58 -10.55
CA SER A 310 -18.37 3.33 -11.33
C SER A 310 -18.46 2.07 -10.45
N VAL A 311 -18.10 2.19 -9.16
CA VAL A 311 -18.15 1.10 -8.17
C VAL A 311 -18.79 1.59 -6.88
N MET A 312 -19.78 0.86 -6.37
CA MET A 312 -20.46 1.16 -5.12
C MET A 312 -20.32 -0.03 -4.16
N PHE A 313 -19.75 0.21 -3.00
CA PHE A 313 -19.72 -0.75 -1.90
C PHE A 313 -20.96 -0.55 -1.01
N VAL A 314 -21.73 -1.63 -0.82
CA VAL A 314 -22.99 -1.63 -0.06
C VAL A 314 -22.94 -2.76 0.98
N GLU A 315 -22.63 -2.43 2.22
CA GLU A 315 -22.52 -3.39 3.32
C GLU A 315 -23.91 -3.71 3.95
N GLY A 316 -24.10 -4.96 4.32
CA GLY A 316 -25.11 -5.39 5.29
C GLY A 316 -26.58 -5.40 4.83
N VAL A 317 -26.85 -5.35 3.52
CA VAL A 317 -28.25 -5.22 3.00
C VAL A 317 -28.65 -6.42 2.14
N ILE A 318 -28.23 -7.61 2.53
CA ILE A 318 -28.41 -8.87 1.76
C ILE A 318 -29.86 -9.07 1.30
N SER A 319 -30.84 -8.83 2.17
CA SER A 319 -32.27 -9.00 1.83
C SER A 319 -32.84 -8.01 0.81
N LYS A 320 -32.06 -6.97 0.44
CA LYS A 320 -32.49 -5.89 -0.45
C LYS A 320 -31.54 -5.70 -1.66
N TYR A 321 -30.68 -6.67 -1.94
CA TYR A 321 -29.74 -6.57 -3.06
C TYR A 321 -30.43 -6.37 -4.39
N LYS A 322 -31.57 -7.01 -4.62
CA LYS A 322 -32.32 -6.82 -5.87
C LYS A 322 -32.65 -5.34 -6.07
N ASP A 323 -33.21 -4.67 -5.06
CA ASP A 323 -33.59 -3.27 -5.13
C ASP A 323 -32.38 -2.35 -5.34
N VAL A 324 -31.25 -2.65 -4.66
CA VAL A 324 -29.97 -1.94 -4.84
C VAL A 324 -29.49 -2.11 -6.28
N TYR A 325 -29.52 -3.34 -6.79
CA TYR A 325 -29.07 -3.67 -8.12
C TYR A 325 -29.91 -2.97 -9.19
N ASP A 326 -31.24 -3.10 -9.10
CA ASP A 326 -32.19 -2.45 -9.99
C ASP A 326 -32.01 -0.91 -10.02
N ARG A 327 -31.53 -0.34 -8.91
CA ARG A 327 -31.26 1.10 -8.79
C ARG A 327 -29.93 1.54 -9.39
N LEU A 328 -28.84 0.77 -9.22
CA LEU A 328 -27.48 1.19 -9.56
C LEU A 328 -27.02 0.69 -10.93
N THR A 329 -27.45 -0.49 -11.34
CA THR A 329 -27.00 -1.13 -12.58
C THR A 329 -27.36 -0.35 -13.86
N PRO A 330 -28.55 0.31 -13.97
CA PRO A 330 -28.87 1.12 -15.14
C PRO A 330 -27.86 2.23 -15.40
N ASP A 331 -27.21 2.72 -14.36
CA ASP A 331 -26.16 3.75 -14.43
C ASP A 331 -24.75 3.14 -14.67
N GLY A 332 -24.65 1.82 -14.91
CA GLY A 332 -23.38 1.10 -15.15
C GLY A 332 -22.55 0.84 -13.90
N ILE A 333 -23.06 1.12 -12.70
CA ILE A 333 -22.34 0.99 -11.44
C ILE A 333 -22.20 -0.48 -11.05
N LYS A 334 -20.97 -0.90 -10.73
CA LYS A 334 -20.66 -2.23 -10.21
C LYS A 334 -20.95 -2.26 -8.71
N VAL A 335 -21.81 -3.17 -8.27
CA VAL A 335 -22.18 -3.31 -6.86
C VAL A 335 -21.28 -4.33 -6.19
N ILE A 336 -20.67 -3.94 -5.08
CA ILE A 336 -19.85 -4.77 -4.20
C ILE A 336 -20.58 -4.92 -2.88
N GLY A 337 -20.76 -6.15 -2.41
CA GLY A 337 -21.42 -6.45 -1.14
C GLY A 337 -20.47 -6.81 -0.01
N TRP A 338 -21.02 -7.41 1.04
CA TRP A 338 -20.30 -7.89 2.21
C TRP A 338 -20.71 -9.32 2.53
N VAL A 339 -19.74 -10.16 2.88
CA VAL A 339 -19.95 -11.54 3.32
C VAL A 339 -19.02 -11.84 4.50
N ASP A 340 -19.42 -12.83 5.30
CA ASP A 340 -18.69 -13.30 6.46
C ASP A 340 -18.39 -14.81 6.42
N SER A 341 -17.52 -15.25 7.32
CA SER A 341 -17.13 -16.66 7.45
C SER A 341 -18.14 -17.51 8.23
N GLY A 342 -19.14 -16.86 8.81
CA GLY A 342 -20.12 -17.48 9.67
C GLY A 342 -21.51 -17.52 9.08
N TYR A 343 -22.36 -18.14 9.82
CA TYR A 343 -23.78 -18.22 9.53
C TYR A 343 -24.60 -17.62 10.68
N TRP A 344 -25.28 -16.52 10.41
CA TRP A 344 -26.23 -15.91 11.33
C TRP A 344 -27.56 -16.65 11.24
N LYS A 345 -28.14 -17.04 12.37
CA LYS A 345 -29.40 -17.78 12.40
C LYS A 345 -30.44 -17.20 11.44
N LYS A 346 -30.84 -18.00 10.44
CA LYS A 346 -31.99 -17.73 9.60
C LYS A 346 -33.03 -18.83 9.84
N PRO A 347 -34.33 -18.48 9.96
CA PRO A 347 -35.42 -19.44 10.20
C PRO A 347 -35.50 -20.57 9.14
N GLU A 348 -34.99 -20.30 7.94
CA GLU A 348 -35.13 -21.19 6.77
C GLU A 348 -34.30 -22.46 6.87
N LEU A 349 -33.25 -22.50 7.70
CA LEU A 349 -32.37 -23.65 7.91
C LEU A 349 -32.62 -24.40 9.24
N GLU A 350 -33.58 -23.94 10.04
CA GLU A 350 -33.97 -24.62 11.28
C GLU A 350 -34.53 -26.06 11.02
N ASN A 351 -34.88 -26.38 9.78
CA ASN A 351 -35.43 -27.70 9.40
C ASN A 351 -34.40 -28.70 8.88
N THR A 352 -33.15 -28.34 8.69
CA THR A 352 -32.07 -29.25 8.28
C THR A 352 -31.43 -29.88 9.52
N ALA A 353 -31.27 -31.21 9.54
CA ALA A 353 -30.63 -31.88 10.67
C ALA A 353 -29.24 -31.32 10.92
N GLU A 354 -28.86 -31.04 12.17
CA GLU A 354 -27.56 -30.47 12.52
C GLU A 354 -26.37 -31.28 12.01
N SER A 355 -26.57 -32.64 11.88
CA SER A 355 -25.56 -33.54 11.34
C SER A 355 -25.22 -33.32 9.86
N GLU A 356 -26.12 -32.70 9.10
CA GLU A 356 -26.01 -32.45 7.66
C GLU A 356 -25.47 -31.04 7.34
N GLN A 357 -25.27 -30.21 8.37
CA GLN A 357 -24.79 -28.86 8.17
C GLN A 357 -23.24 -28.78 8.18
N PRO A 358 -22.62 -28.03 7.25
CA PRO A 358 -21.16 -27.96 7.12
C PRO A 358 -20.56 -26.95 8.13
N PHE A 359 -20.81 -27.15 9.42
CA PHE A 359 -20.26 -26.29 10.46
C PHE A 359 -19.09 -26.95 11.20
N VAL A 360 -18.17 -26.11 11.64
CA VAL A 360 -17.04 -26.49 12.48
C VAL A 360 -17.56 -27.06 13.80
N ARG A 361 -16.96 -28.14 14.27
CA ARG A 361 -17.40 -28.88 15.46
C ARG A 361 -16.37 -28.82 16.58
N LYS A 362 -16.83 -29.07 17.81
CA LYS A 362 -15.98 -29.37 18.96
C LYS A 362 -15.56 -30.84 18.94
N CYS A 363 -14.54 -31.20 19.72
CA CYS A 363 -14.11 -32.63 19.87
C CYS A 363 -15.21 -33.56 20.33
N CYS A 364 -16.25 -33.09 21.02
CA CYS A 364 -17.42 -33.88 21.41
C CYS A 364 -18.46 -34.11 20.30
N GLY A 365 -18.24 -33.50 19.11
CA GLY A 365 -19.13 -33.61 17.96
C GLY A 365 -20.21 -32.52 17.87
N GLU A 366 -20.39 -31.69 18.89
CA GLU A 366 -21.31 -30.55 18.87
C GLU A 366 -20.77 -29.45 17.92
N ILE A 367 -21.70 -28.68 17.33
CA ILE A 367 -21.30 -27.49 16.56
C ILE A 367 -20.57 -26.52 17.49
N ASN A 368 -19.41 -26.03 17.02
CA ASN A 368 -18.67 -25.03 17.75
C ASN A 368 -19.26 -23.64 17.48
N GLU A 369 -20.03 -23.12 18.42
CA GLU A 369 -20.68 -21.82 18.35
C GLU A 369 -19.94 -20.84 19.24
N GLU A 370 -19.52 -19.73 18.65
CA GLU A 370 -19.28 -18.51 19.40
C GLU A 370 -20.43 -17.55 19.10
N ILE A 371 -21.13 -17.13 20.16
CA ILE A 371 -22.31 -16.28 20.02
C ILE A 371 -21.89 -14.92 19.40
N PRO A 372 -22.52 -14.54 18.27
CA PRO A 372 -23.77 -15.04 17.69
C PRO A 372 -23.59 -15.92 16.43
N GLN A 373 -22.42 -16.50 16.16
CA GLN A 373 -22.02 -17.00 14.86
C GLN A 373 -21.62 -18.49 14.89
N LYS A 374 -22.10 -19.27 13.90
CA LYS A 374 -21.60 -20.61 13.61
C LYS A 374 -20.59 -20.54 12.48
N TYR A 375 -19.37 -21.05 12.66
CA TYR A 375 -18.34 -21.07 11.62
C TYR A 375 -18.60 -22.15 10.59
N ILE A 376 -18.61 -21.78 9.31
CA ILE A 376 -18.70 -22.76 8.21
C ILE A 376 -17.38 -23.51 8.11
N ASP A 377 -17.43 -24.84 8.04
CA ASP A 377 -16.26 -25.69 7.76
C ASP A 377 -16.02 -25.76 6.25
N PHE A 378 -15.17 -24.91 5.72
CA PHE A 378 -14.80 -24.86 4.30
C PHE A 378 -13.93 -26.07 3.86
N THR A 379 -13.58 -26.97 4.75
CA THR A 379 -12.96 -28.27 4.40
C THR A 379 -14.00 -29.38 4.23
N ASN A 380 -15.25 -29.11 4.62
CA ASN A 380 -16.36 -30.05 4.43
C ASN A 380 -16.84 -29.96 2.96
N PRO A 381 -16.96 -31.10 2.25
CA PRO A 381 -17.47 -31.14 0.87
C PRO A 381 -18.83 -30.47 0.66
N LEU A 382 -19.70 -30.48 1.68
CA LEU A 382 -21.02 -29.83 1.64
C LEU A 382 -20.98 -28.28 1.68
N SER A 383 -19.85 -27.71 2.01
CA SER A 383 -19.74 -26.23 2.14
C SER A 383 -19.97 -25.48 0.82
N ALA A 384 -19.60 -26.06 -0.32
CA ALA A 384 -19.80 -25.45 -1.64
C ALA A 384 -21.28 -25.35 -2.01
N GLU A 385 -22.06 -26.42 -1.77
CA GLU A 385 -23.51 -26.45 -1.99
C GLU A 385 -24.22 -25.50 -1.03
N PHE A 386 -23.83 -25.51 0.23
CA PHE A 386 -24.35 -24.59 1.24
C PHE A 386 -24.10 -23.12 0.90
N LEU A 387 -22.93 -22.76 0.37
CA LEU A 387 -22.66 -21.40 -0.10
C LEU A 387 -23.52 -21.04 -1.32
N GLU A 388 -23.69 -21.95 -2.28
CA GLU A 388 -24.54 -21.70 -3.46
C GLU A 388 -25.99 -21.46 -3.03
N GLU A 389 -26.51 -22.26 -2.10
CA GLU A 389 -27.88 -22.11 -1.59
C GLU A 389 -28.07 -20.81 -0.79
N THR A 390 -27.10 -20.45 0.05
CA THR A 390 -27.26 -19.32 0.98
C THR A 390 -26.82 -17.98 0.42
N LYS A 391 -25.86 -17.98 -0.54
CA LYS A 391 -25.25 -16.76 -1.11
C LYS A 391 -25.45 -16.63 -2.62
N GLY A 392 -25.78 -17.72 -3.34
CA GLY A 392 -25.91 -17.72 -4.80
C GLY A 392 -27.04 -16.82 -5.32
N GLU A 393 -28.07 -16.55 -4.53
CA GLU A 393 -29.13 -15.62 -4.91
C GLU A 393 -28.61 -14.20 -5.16
N MET A 394 -27.68 -13.71 -4.31
CA MET A 394 -27.06 -12.40 -4.50
C MET A 394 -26.33 -12.29 -5.84
N LEU A 395 -25.70 -13.36 -6.26
CA LEU A 395 -24.97 -13.42 -7.53
C LEU A 395 -25.90 -13.37 -8.73
N LYS A 396 -27.10 -13.96 -8.63
CA LYS A 396 -28.14 -13.90 -9.68
C LYS A 396 -28.62 -12.49 -9.96
N TYR A 397 -28.59 -11.60 -8.97
CA TYR A 397 -28.90 -10.18 -9.16
C TYR A 397 -27.75 -9.38 -9.77
N GLY A 398 -26.55 -10.00 -9.94
CA GLY A 398 -25.39 -9.39 -10.60
C GLY A 398 -24.45 -8.65 -9.65
N LEU A 399 -24.37 -9.07 -8.39
CA LEU A 399 -23.36 -8.59 -7.44
C LEU A 399 -21.95 -8.87 -7.98
N LYS A 400 -21.16 -7.84 -8.26
CA LYS A 400 -19.85 -7.93 -8.92
C LYS A 400 -18.67 -8.06 -7.96
N GLY A 401 -18.94 -8.30 -6.69
CA GLY A 401 -17.88 -8.56 -5.72
C GLY A 401 -18.36 -8.52 -4.28
N ALA A 402 -17.47 -8.86 -3.36
CA ALA A 402 -17.76 -8.80 -1.93
C ALA A 402 -16.51 -8.51 -1.09
N MET A 403 -16.71 -7.79 0.01
CA MET A 403 -15.81 -7.79 1.16
C MET A 403 -15.97 -9.14 1.88
N VAL A 404 -14.90 -9.93 1.88
CA VAL A 404 -14.82 -11.26 2.50
C VAL A 404 -14.22 -11.05 3.89
N ASP A 405 -15.10 -10.73 4.84
CA ASP A 405 -14.75 -10.26 6.17
C ASP A 405 -14.61 -11.38 7.20
N PHE A 406 -14.02 -11.08 8.36
CA PHE A 406 -13.73 -12.03 9.43
C PHE A 406 -12.80 -13.20 9.01
N ALA A 407 -12.97 -14.41 9.60
CA ALA A 407 -12.12 -15.59 9.47
C ALA A 407 -10.81 -15.53 10.28
N ASP A 408 -10.73 -14.69 11.26
CA ASP A 408 -9.58 -14.46 12.14
C ASP A 408 -9.81 -14.90 13.59
N ALA A 409 -10.93 -15.57 13.87
CA ALA A 409 -11.33 -15.92 15.24
C ALA A 409 -11.87 -17.36 15.40
N VAL A 410 -11.45 -18.30 14.54
CA VAL A 410 -11.88 -19.70 14.68
C VAL A 410 -11.35 -20.30 15.98
N PRO A 411 -12.23 -20.93 16.82
CA PRO A 411 -11.80 -21.47 18.10
C PRO A 411 -10.78 -22.61 17.99
N TYR A 412 -9.75 -22.59 18.82
CA TYR A 412 -8.67 -23.60 18.83
C TYR A 412 -9.16 -25.03 19.15
N ASN A 413 -10.25 -25.17 19.91
CA ASN A 413 -10.85 -26.46 20.32
C ASN A 413 -11.78 -27.04 19.24
N SER A 414 -11.67 -26.56 18.03
CA SER A 414 -12.45 -26.99 16.88
C SER A 414 -11.87 -28.28 16.27
N VAL A 415 -12.73 -29.03 15.56
CA VAL A 415 -12.38 -30.15 14.69
C VAL A 415 -13.04 -29.94 13.35
N PHE A 416 -12.29 -30.15 12.29
CA PHE A 416 -12.68 -29.92 10.90
C PHE A 416 -12.92 -31.26 10.18
N ALA A 417 -13.70 -31.22 9.10
CA ALA A 417 -14.02 -32.42 8.29
C ALA A 417 -12.77 -33.07 7.67
N ASN A 418 -11.71 -32.33 7.43
CA ASN A 418 -10.43 -32.87 6.97
C ASN A 418 -9.59 -33.54 8.08
N GLY A 419 -10.13 -33.70 9.29
CA GLY A 419 -9.51 -34.33 10.45
C GLY A 419 -8.53 -33.44 11.22
N LYS A 420 -8.34 -32.17 10.81
CA LYS A 420 -7.45 -31.24 11.49
C LYS A 420 -8.15 -30.55 12.66
N THR A 421 -7.34 -30.12 13.62
CA THR A 421 -7.79 -29.42 14.83
C THR A 421 -7.76 -27.92 14.67
N GLY A 422 -8.44 -27.21 15.57
CA GLY A 422 -8.53 -25.75 15.49
C GLY A 422 -7.19 -25.02 15.65
N ASP A 423 -6.25 -25.54 16.45
CA ASP A 423 -4.90 -25.01 16.58
C ASP A 423 -4.08 -25.13 15.28
N GLU A 424 -4.35 -26.17 14.46
CA GLU A 424 -3.74 -26.35 13.15
C GLU A 424 -4.45 -25.52 12.04
N MET A 425 -5.77 -25.33 12.18
CA MET A 425 -6.61 -24.71 11.15
C MET A 425 -6.86 -23.21 11.35
N HIS A 426 -6.59 -22.65 12.51
CA HIS A 426 -6.96 -21.28 12.85
C HIS A 426 -6.43 -20.24 11.84
N ASN A 427 -5.12 -20.20 11.60
CA ASN A 427 -4.54 -19.29 10.61
C ASN A 427 -4.91 -19.67 9.17
N PRO A 428 -4.79 -20.96 8.73
CA PRO A 428 -5.18 -21.37 7.39
C PRO A 428 -6.68 -21.27 7.08
N TYR A 429 -7.56 -21.19 8.08
CA TYR A 429 -9.00 -21.07 7.88
C TYR A 429 -9.36 -19.91 6.94
N ALA A 430 -8.68 -18.77 7.09
CA ALA A 430 -8.86 -17.64 6.19
C ALA A 430 -8.60 -17.99 4.71
N TYR A 431 -7.60 -18.83 4.42
CA TYR A 431 -7.30 -19.30 3.08
C TYR A 431 -8.42 -20.21 2.52
N TYR A 432 -8.92 -21.17 3.30
CA TYR A 432 -10.00 -22.08 2.86
C TYR A 432 -11.30 -21.31 2.62
N TYR A 433 -11.62 -20.37 3.50
CA TYR A 433 -12.76 -19.48 3.36
C TYR A 433 -12.69 -18.67 2.06
N GLN A 434 -11.57 -18.01 1.81
CA GLN A 434 -11.34 -17.21 0.61
C GLN A 434 -11.41 -18.04 -0.66
N LYS A 435 -10.83 -19.26 -0.61
CA LYS A 435 -10.87 -20.21 -1.72
C LYS A 435 -12.30 -20.61 -2.08
N ALA A 436 -13.14 -20.93 -1.09
CA ALA A 436 -14.53 -21.32 -1.32
C ALA A 436 -15.34 -20.18 -1.96
N TYR A 437 -15.19 -18.94 -1.49
CA TYR A 437 -15.86 -17.78 -2.11
C TYR A 437 -15.31 -17.46 -3.51
N LYS A 438 -14.01 -17.61 -3.72
CA LYS A 438 -13.44 -17.45 -5.05
C LYS A 438 -14.01 -18.48 -6.03
N GLU A 439 -14.10 -19.74 -5.66
CA GLU A 439 -14.67 -20.81 -6.48
C GLU A 439 -16.16 -20.54 -6.79
N LEU A 440 -16.93 -20.03 -5.82
CA LEU A 440 -18.31 -19.60 -6.03
C LEU A 440 -18.42 -18.49 -7.07
N PHE A 441 -17.61 -17.42 -6.96
CA PHE A 441 -17.65 -16.30 -7.88
C PHE A 441 -17.08 -16.65 -9.26
N ASP A 442 -16.02 -17.47 -9.34
CA ASP A 442 -15.47 -17.98 -10.60
C ASP A 442 -16.54 -18.72 -11.42
N LYS A 443 -17.36 -19.54 -10.75
CA LYS A 443 -18.47 -20.29 -11.37
C LYS A 443 -19.51 -19.36 -12.02
N HIS A 444 -19.80 -18.21 -11.39
CA HIS A 444 -20.84 -17.28 -11.86
C HIS A 444 -20.34 -16.22 -12.83
N TYR A 445 -19.09 -15.76 -12.68
CA TYR A 445 -18.60 -14.56 -13.39
C TYR A 445 -17.26 -14.76 -14.12
N GLY A 446 -16.63 -15.92 -14.03
CA GLY A 446 -15.27 -16.10 -14.55
C GLY A 446 -14.29 -15.16 -13.83
N ASN A 447 -13.80 -14.15 -14.53
CA ASN A 447 -12.86 -13.17 -13.96
C ASN A 447 -13.46 -11.75 -13.77
N ASP A 448 -14.77 -11.55 -14.08
CA ASP A 448 -15.40 -10.23 -14.02
C ASP A 448 -16.05 -9.97 -12.65
N TYR A 449 -15.23 -10.05 -11.60
CA TYR A 449 -15.63 -9.74 -10.23
C TYR A 449 -14.40 -9.34 -9.38
N ILE A 450 -14.63 -8.80 -8.18
CA ILE A 450 -13.60 -8.61 -7.17
C ILE A 450 -14.05 -9.09 -5.80
N LEU A 451 -13.23 -9.90 -5.16
CA LEU A 451 -13.29 -10.20 -3.74
C LEU A 451 -12.11 -9.55 -3.04
N PHE A 452 -12.28 -9.12 -1.80
CA PHE A 452 -11.19 -8.57 -0.99
C PHE A 452 -11.41 -8.92 0.48
N ALA A 453 -10.34 -9.34 1.17
CA ALA A 453 -10.45 -9.95 2.49
C ALA A 453 -9.67 -9.22 3.58
N ARG A 454 -10.15 -9.32 4.84
CA ARG A 454 -9.45 -8.85 6.03
C ARG A 454 -8.40 -9.83 6.50
N ALA A 455 -8.85 -11.02 6.89
CA ALA A 455 -7.96 -12.07 7.34
C ALA A 455 -7.13 -12.66 6.19
N GLY A 456 -6.04 -13.34 6.50
CA GLY A 456 -5.22 -14.02 5.51
C GLY A 456 -4.18 -14.94 6.12
N PHE A 457 -3.63 -15.76 5.25
CA PHE A 457 -2.52 -16.66 5.52
C PHE A 457 -1.62 -16.75 4.28
N ALA A 458 -0.52 -17.49 4.36
CA ALA A 458 0.31 -17.76 3.17
C ALA A 458 -0.57 -18.28 2.02
N GLY A 459 -0.37 -17.75 0.81
CA GLY A 459 -1.16 -18.10 -0.37
C GLY A 459 -2.44 -17.30 -0.59
N SER A 460 -2.97 -16.62 0.41
CA SER A 460 -4.18 -15.79 0.29
C SER A 460 -4.08 -14.71 -0.78
N GLN A 461 -2.88 -14.19 -1.06
CA GLN A 461 -2.64 -13.20 -2.10
C GLN A 461 -3.00 -13.71 -3.51
N SER A 462 -2.96 -15.03 -3.73
CA SER A 462 -3.31 -15.63 -5.02
C SER A 462 -4.82 -15.77 -5.22
N LEU A 463 -5.59 -15.60 -4.17
CA LEU A 463 -7.04 -15.74 -4.18
C LEU A 463 -7.75 -14.40 -4.36
N MET A 464 -7.31 -13.37 -3.64
CA MET A 464 -7.96 -12.04 -3.66
C MET A 464 -7.10 -10.94 -3.03
N PRO A 465 -7.37 -9.66 -3.36
CA PRO A 465 -6.87 -8.48 -2.67
C PRO A 465 -7.19 -8.44 -1.17
N LYS A 466 -6.52 -7.51 -0.47
CA LYS A 466 -6.71 -7.27 0.97
C LYS A 466 -7.35 -5.92 1.24
N PHE A 467 -8.09 -5.80 2.35
CA PHE A 467 -8.26 -4.53 3.03
C PHE A 467 -7.53 -4.57 4.38
N LEU A 468 -7.18 -3.39 4.89
CA LEU A 468 -6.21 -3.30 5.98
C LEU A 468 -6.82 -3.53 7.37
N GLY A 469 -8.16 -3.64 7.43
CA GLY A 469 -8.91 -3.84 8.65
C GLY A 469 -9.56 -2.54 9.14
N ASP A 470 -9.94 -2.52 10.41
CA ASP A 470 -10.72 -1.45 11.02
C ASP A 470 -9.79 -0.44 11.69
N GLU A 471 -9.74 0.78 11.17
CA GLU A 471 -8.84 1.82 11.67
C GLU A 471 -9.60 3.02 12.26
N PRO A 472 -9.04 3.67 13.31
CA PRO A 472 -9.60 4.90 13.84
C PRO A 472 -9.47 6.06 12.83
N CYS A 473 -10.45 6.97 12.84
CA CYS A 473 -10.49 8.17 11.99
C CYS A 473 -9.49 9.24 12.45
N THR A 474 -8.21 8.90 12.53
CA THR A 474 -7.14 9.75 13.06
C THR A 474 -5.88 9.62 12.21
N PHE A 475 -4.94 10.56 12.35
CA PHE A 475 -3.60 10.43 11.74
C PHE A 475 -2.86 9.20 12.24
N TYR A 476 -3.06 8.81 13.49
CA TYR A 476 -2.48 7.59 14.05
C TYR A 476 -3.00 6.35 13.31
N GLY A 477 -4.32 6.22 13.12
CA GLY A 477 -4.92 5.14 12.33
C GLY A 477 -4.44 5.12 10.87
N MET A 478 -4.28 6.29 10.25
CA MET A 478 -3.71 6.41 8.90
C MET A 478 -2.26 5.90 8.84
N ARG A 479 -1.43 6.25 9.84
CA ARG A 479 -0.04 5.79 9.92
C ARG A 479 0.06 4.28 10.15
N GLU A 480 -0.73 3.73 11.07
CA GLU A 480 -0.80 2.28 11.29
C GLU A 480 -1.20 1.53 10.02
N SER A 481 -2.23 2.03 9.30
CA SER A 481 -2.67 1.45 8.03
C SER A 481 -1.56 1.46 6.98
N LEU A 482 -0.81 2.55 6.85
CA LEU A 482 0.32 2.65 5.93
C LEU A 482 1.41 1.64 6.28
N THR A 483 1.81 1.59 7.55
CA THR A 483 2.82 0.63 8.02
C THR A 483 2.37 -0.82 7.81
N ALA A 484 1.09 -1.12 8.07
CA ALA A 484 0.50 -2.45 7.85
C ALA A 484 0.51 -2.86 6.37
N ALA A 485 0.22 -1.93 5.47
CA ALA A 485 0.29 -2.14 4.02
C ALA A 485 1.71 -2.47 3.55
N LEU A 486 2.72 -1.74 4.05
CA LEU A 486 4.13 -1.99 3.71
C LEU A 486 4.59 -3.36 4.25
N ASN A 487 4.17 -3.75 5.45
CA ASN A 487 4.46 -5.09 5.99
C ASN A 487 3.79 -6.21 5.19
N LEU A 488 2.57 -6.01 4.70
CA LEU A 488 1.89 -6.97 3.81
C LEU A 488 2.66 -7.19 2.51
N ALA A 489 3.27 -6.13 1.94
CA ALA A 489 4.09 -6.25 0.74
C ALA A 489 5.31 -7.15 0.96
N PHE A 490 5.98 -7.11 2.12
CA PHE A 490 7.04 -8.08 2.47
C PHE A 490 6.53 -9.52 2.59
N SER A 491 5.22 -9.71 2.72
CA SER A 491 4.60 -11.03 2.76
C SER A 491 3.88 -11.41 1.45
N GLY A 492 4.13 -10.66 0.37
CA GLY A 492 3.68 -10.98 -0.98
C GLY A 492 2.32 -10.40 -1.38
N PHE A 493 1.66 -9.59 -0.54
CA PHE A 493 0.40 -8.95 -0.90
C PHE A 493 0.64 -7.62 -1.61
N SER A 494 0.38 -7.59 -2.90
CA SER A 494 0.58 -6.42 -3.75
C SER A 494 -0.68 -5.57 -3.92
N VAL A 495 -1.87 -6.19 -3.89
CA VAL A 495 -3.15 -5.49 -4.13
C VAL A 495 -3.92 -5.38 -2.81
N TRP A 496 -4.13 -4.14 -2.37
CA TRP A 496 -4.83 -3.82 -1.13
C TRP A 496 -5.49 -2.43 -1.19
N GLY A 497 -6.40 -2.15 -0.27
CA GLY A 497 -7.02 -0.85 -0.08
C GLY A 497 -7.26 -0.55 1.40
N SER A 498 -7.22 0.73 1.78
CA SER A 498 -7.60 1.23 3.10
C SER A 498 -8.98 1.87 3.09
N ASP A 499 -9.59 2.01 4.24
CA ASP A 499 -10.82 2.79 4.43
C ASP A 499 -10.49 4.27 4.46
N MET A 500 -10.76 5.00 3.36
CA MET A 500 -10.46 6.42 3.25
C MET A 500 -11.17 7.21 4.36
N GLY A 501 -10.36 7.82 5.24
CA GLY A 501 -10.83 8.51 6.43
C GLY A 501 -11.01 7.63 7.68
N GLY A 502 -10.62 6.34 7.61
CA GLY A 502 -10.77 5.34 8.66
C GLY A 502 -12.20 4.80 8.79
N LEU A 503 -12.37 3.59 9.36
CA LEU A 503 -13.70 3.02 9.62
C LEU A 503 -14.43 3.82 10.70
N GLY A 504 -13.75 4.10 11.80
CA GLY A 504 -14.28 4.86 12.94
C GLY A 504 -15.12 4.01 13.89
N ASN A 505 -15.20 4.43 15.15
CA ASN A 505 -16.03 3.76 16.15
C ASN A 505 -17.50 4.17 15.95
N LYS A 506 -18.40 3.18 15.92
CA LYS A 506 -19.86 3.26 15.79
C LYS A 506 -20.44 4.63 16.16
N ARG A 507 -20.76 5.48 15.17
CA ARG A 507 -21.47 6.75 15.25
C ARG A 507 -20.75 7.94 15.91
N LYS A 508 -19.54 7.82 16.43
CA LYS A 508 -18.91 8.89 17.20
C LYS A 508 -17.71 9.55 16.51
N HIS A 509 -17.06 8.86 15.60
CA HIS A 509 -15.83 9.35 14.99
C HIS A 509 -16.04 9.65 13.49
N ILE A 510 -16.38 10.91 13.23
CA ILE A 510 -16.26 11.50 11.90
C ILE A 510 -14.80 11.97 11.78
N PRO A 511 -14.07 11.62 10.72
CA PRO A 511 -12.76 12.22 10.49
C PRO A 511 -12.90 13.74 10.41
N ASN A 512 -11.97 14.49 10.98
CA ASN A 512 -11.93 15.91 10.71
C ASN A 512 -11.49 16.17 9.25
N GLU A 513 -11.63 17.40 8.77
CA GLU A 513 -11.33 17.77 7.38
C GLU A 513 -9.89 17.43 7.01
N ASP A 514 -8.90 17.69 7.88
CA ASP A 514 -7.48 17.44 7.62
C ASP A 514 -7.20 15.93 7.47
N VAL A 515 -7.66 15.09 8.40
CA VAL A 515 -7.54 13.61 8.30
C VAL A 515 -8.18 13.10 7.02
N TYR A 516 -9.41 13.56 6.70
CA TYR A 516 -10.11 13.16 5.49
C TYR A 516 -9.31 13.49 4.23
N ARG A 517 -8.83 14.73 4.10
CA ARG A 517 -8.08 15.22 2.95
C ARG A 517 -6.74 14.49 2.78
N ARG A 518 -5.98 14.28 3.88
CA ARG A 518 -4.70 13.54 3.84
C ARG A 518 -4.89 12.07 3.49
N TRP A 519 -5.93 11.45 4.03
CA TRP A 519 -6.23 10.05 3.69
C TRP A 519 -6.73 9.89 2.25
N LEU A 520 -7.51 10.83 1.74
CA LEU A 520 -7.90 10.91 0.33
C LEU A 520 -6.68 10.96 -0.59
N GLN A 521 -5.72 11.82 -0.29
CA GLN A 521 -4.46 11.96 -1.05
C GLN A 521 -3.69 10.64 -1.08
N TRP A 522 -3.54 10.00 0.08
CA TRP A 522 -2.91 8.69 0.18
C TRP A 522 -3.68 7.61 -0.58
N SER A 523 -5.01 7.58 -0.45
CA SER A 523 -5.86 6.57 -1.10
C SER A 523 -5.78 6.61 -2.62
N ALA A 524 -5.51 7.77 -3.23
CA ALA A 524 -5.31 7.90 -4.67
C ALA A 524 -4.06 7.13 -5.17
N PHE A 525 -3.11 6.84 -4.28
CA PHE A 525 -1.89 6.06 -4.52
C PHE A 525 -1.89 4.71 -3.81
N ASN A 526 -3.05 4.23 -3.39
CA ASN A 526 -3.25 2.84 -2.98
C ASN A 526 -3.59 1.98 -4.21
N PRO A 527 -3.26 0.68 -4.22
CA PRO A 527 -3.71 -0.20 -5.30
C PRO A 527 -5.22 -0.11 -5.55
N ILE A 528 -6.04 -0.12 -4.50
CA ILE A 528 -7.49 0.11 -4.58
C ILE A 528 -7.83 1.40 -3.81
N MET A 529 -8.52 2.33 -4.48
CA MET A 529 -9.00 3.58 -3.88
C MET A 529 -10.47 3.43 -3.49
N ARG A 530 -10.76 3.40 -2.18
CA ARG A 530 -12.14 3.23 -1.71
C ARG A 530 -12.46 4.10 -0.50
N SER A 531 -13.71 4.55 -0.40
CA SER A 531 -14.27 5.12 0.82
C SER A 531 -15.11 4.06 1.54
N HIS A 532 -14.95 4.02 2.86
CA HIS A 532 -15.76 3.19 3.75
C HIS A 532 -15.74 3.77 5.16
N GLY A 533 -16.75 3.50 5.98
CA GLY A 533 -16.79 3.96 7.37
C GLY A 533 -18.19 3.98 7.97
N HIS A 534 -18.26 3.99 9.30
CA HIS A 534 -19.51 4.04 10.08
C HIS A 534 -20.21 5.40 10.03
N THR A 535 -19.57 6.42 9.49
CA THR A 535 -20.13 7.76 9.32
C THR A 535 -19.95 8.22 7.87
N THR A 536 -20.34 9.47 7.59
CA THR A 536 -20.25 10.02 6.23
C THR A 536 -18.84 10.01 5.65
N ARG A 537 -18.72 9.75 4.34
CA ARG A 537 -17.45 9.78 3.56
C ARG A 537 -17.55 10.60 2.28
N GLY A 538 -18.71 11.17 1.97
CA GLY A 538 -18.83 12.07 0.83
C GLY A 538 -18.06 13.38 1.05
N PRO A 539 -17.28 13.87 0.06
CA PRO A 539 -16.42 15.05 0.22
C PRO A 539 -17.17 16.32 0.60
N TRP A 540 -18.44 16.44 0.22
CA TRP A 540 -19.32 17.59 0.53
C TRP A 540 -19.61 17.78 2.03
N HIS A 541 -19.32 16.77 2.86
CA HIS A 541 -19.50 16.86 4.31
C HIS A 541 -18.27 17.45 5.03
N PHE A 542 -17.14 17.61 4.31
CA PHE A 542 -15.86 18.08 4.85
C PHE A 542 -15.44 19.45 4.35
N GLY A 543 -16.35 20.18 3.67
CA GLY A 543 -16.08 21.54 3.22
C GLY A 543 -15.66 21.66 1.75
N LYS A 544 -15.55 22.91 1.28
CA LYS A 544 -15.23 23.23 -0.12
C LYS A 544 -13.83 22.76 -0.52
N ALA A 545 -12.86 22.84 0.40
CA ALA A 545 -11.48 22.41 0.14
C ALA A 545 -11.41 20.89 -0.05
N ALA A 546 -12.11 20.10 0.77
CA ALA A 546 -12.22 18.66 0.59
C ALA A 546 -12.89 18.27 -0.75
N VAL A 547 -13.90 19.02 -1.19
CA VAL A 547 -14.50 18.83 -2.51
C VAL A 547 -13.51 19.13 -3.64
N LYS A 548 -12.74 20.22 -3.54
CA LYS A 548 -11.70 20.58 -4.50
C LYS A 548 -10.65 19.46 -4.61
N ASP A 549 -10.16 18.98 -3.45
CA ASP A 549 -9.17 17.91 -3.39
C ASP A 549 -9.72 16.60 -3.93
N PHE A 550 -10.96 16.25 -3.57
CA PHE A 550 -11.60 15.05 -4.09
C PHE A 550 -11.65 15.06 -5.63
N LYS A 551 -12.07 16.16 -6.25
CA LYS A 551 -12.06 16.30 -7.72
C LYS A 551 -10.65 16.13 -8.30
N LYS A 552 -9.64 16.78 -7.70
CA LYS A 552 -8.24 16.69 -8.11
C LYS A 552 -7.74 15.25 -8.10
N TYR A 553 -7.89 14.54 -6.97
CA TYR A 553 -7.35 13.19 -6.79
C TYR A 553 -8.20 12.10 -7.47
N TYR A 554 -9.50 12.31 -7.59
CA TYR A 554 -10.37 11.45 -8.40
C TYR A 554 -9.91 11.45 -9.87
N TRP A 555 -9.75 12.62 -10.48
CA TRP A 555 -9.32 12.72 -11.87
C TRP A 555 -7.86 12.32 -12.08
N LEU A 556 -6.99 12.55 -11.10
CA LEU A 556 -5.63 12.03 -11.13
C LEU A 556 -5.62 10.49 -11.12
N ARG A 557 -6.45 9.87 -10.29
CA ARG A 557 -6.61 8.42 -10.22
C ARG A 557 -7.09 7.85 -11.56
N GLU A 558 -8.11 8.46 -12.15
CA GLU A 558 -8.63 8.05 -13.46
C GLU A 558 -7.58 8.28 -14.58
N SER A 559 -6.78 9.34 -14.49
CA SER A 559 -5.65 9.57 -15.40
C SER A 559 -4.61 8.45 -15.33
N LEU A 560 -4.32 7.94 -14.13
CA LEU A 560 -3.30 6.91 -13.85
C LEU A 560 -3.83 5.47 -13.98
N LYS A 561 -5.10 5.25 -14.32
CA LYS A 561 -5.73 3.93 -14.26
C LYS A 561 -5.01 2.88 -15.11
N ASP A 562 -4.63 3.21 -16.34
CA ASP A 562 -3.91 2.29 -17.22
C ASP A 562 -2.51 1.92 -16.66
N PHE A 563 -1.82 2.87 -16.05
CA PHE A 563 -0.56 2.64 -15.34
C PHE A 563 -0.72 1.70 -14.14
N ILE A 564 -1.78 1.92 -13.35
CA ILE A 564 -2.10 1.11 -12.17
C ILE A 564 -2.47 -0.31 -12.60
N TYR A 565 -3.30 -0.46 -13.63
CA TYR A 565 -3.70 -1.76 -14.13
C TYR A 565 -2.52 -2.54 -14.74
N SER A 566 -1.64 -1.85 -15.47
CA SER A 566 -0.37 -2.44 -15.93
C SER A 566 0.46 -3.01 -14.77
N ALA A 567 0.54 -2.29 -13.66
CA ALA A 567 1.23 -2.75 -12.45
C ALA A 567 0.56 -3.97 -11.82
N ALA A 568 -0.77 -4.03 -11.82
CA ALA A 568 -1.53 -5.20 -11.36
C ALA A 568 -1.26 -6.44 -12.23
N ILE A 569 -1.19 -6.27 -13.55
CA ILE A 569 -0.81 -7.36 -14.47
C ILE A 569 0.62 -7.85 -14.19
N LYS A 570 1.57 -6.96 -13.93
CA LYS A 570 2.94 -7.35 -13.53
C LYS A 570 2.94 -8.16 -12.23
N SER A 571 2.19 -7.69 -11.24
CA SER A 571 2.06 -8.31 -9.92
C SER A 571 1.43 -9.71 -9.99
N SER A 572 0.54 -9.97 -10.95
CA SER A 572 -0.06 -11.28 -11.16
C SER A 572 0.87 -12.31 -11.83
N LYS A 573 2.06 -11.90 -12.25
CA LYS A 573 3.05 -12.72 -12.98
C LYS A 573 4.43 -12.76 -12.34
N SER A 574 4.68 -11.93 -11.32
CA SER A 574 5.98 -11.77 -10.68
C SER A 574 5.84 -11.21 -9.26
N ALA A 575 6.95 -11.09 -8.54
CA ALA A 575 7.00 -10.44 -7.23
C ALA A 575 6.92 -8.90 -7.29
N PHE A 576 6.41 -8.34 -8.37
CA PHE A 576 6.22 -6.91 -8.49
C PHE A 576 5.17 -6.42 -7.48
N MET A 577 5.54 -5.47 -6.61
CA MET A 577 4.64 -4.86 -5.63
C MET A 577 4.13 -3.51 -6.14
N MET A 578 2.80 -3.32 -6.20
CA MET A 578 2.16 -2.07 -6.65
C MET A 578 2.45 -0.89 -5.72
N ALA A 579 2.59 -1.16 -4.43
CA ALA A 579 3.07 -0.21 -3.43
C ALA A 579 4.27 -0.87 -2.72
N ALA A 580 5.43 -0.76 -3.35
CA ALA A 580 6.63 -1.44 -2.88
C ALA A 580 7.30 -0.65 -1.74
N PRO A 581 7.52 -1.26 -0.55
CA PRO A 581 8.43 -0.69 0.44
C PRO A 581 9.76 -0.34 -0.23
N LEU A 582 10.37 0.77 0.16
CA LEU A 582 11.63 1.21 -0.47
C LEU A 582 12.73 0.15 -0.33
N GLN A 583 12.71 -0.64 0.75
CA GLN A 583 13.66 -1.73 1.00
C GLN A 583 13.51 -2.90 0.00
N ILE A 584 12.34 -3.10 -0.60
CA ILE A 584 12.14 -4.04 -1.71
C ILE A 584 12.55 -3.38 -3.02
N ALA A 585 12.07 -2.15 -3.28
CA ALA A 585 12.29 -1.46 -4.54
C ALA A 585 13.75 -1.06 -4.79
N PHE A 586 14.52 -0.78 -3.73
CA PHE A 586 15.91 -0.34 -3.73
C PHE A 586 16.77 -1.21 -2.79
N SER A 587 16.64 -2.52 -2.96
CA SER A 587 17.35 -3.48 -2.12
C SER A 587 18.86 -3.25 -2.08
N GLY A 588 19.42 -3.07 -0.87
CA GLY A 588 20.82 -2.80 -0.64
C GLY A 588 21.16 -1.32 -0.51
N ASP A 589 20.18 -0.42 -0.54
CA ASP A 589 20.37 0.98 -0.20
C ASP A 589 20.24 1.16 1.33
N ASP A 590 21.35 1.42 2.00
CA ASP A 590 21.39 1.59 3.45
C ASP A 590 20.67 2.85 3.94
N PHE A 591 20.51 3.86 3.07
CA PHE A 591 19.90 5.13 3.42
C PHE A 591 18.41 5.00 3.78
N ILE A 592 17.71 4.04 3.14
CA ILE A 592 16.26 3.87 3.28
C ILE A 592 15.85 2.65 4.13
N LYS A 593 16.78 1.95 4.75
CA LYS A 593 16.53 0.66 5.43
C LYS A 593 15.52 0.69 6.58
N ALA A 594 15.21 1.84 7.14
CA ALA A 594 14.24 2.02 8.23
C ALA A 594 13.03 2.88 7.86
N VAL A 595 12.85 3.22 6.59
CA VAL A 595 11.71 4.01 6.12
C VAL A 595 10.43 3.18 6.19
N ASP A 596 9.41 3.70 6.87
CA ASP A 596 8.13 3.01 7.12
C ASP A 596 6.89 3.84 6.77
N ASP A 597 7.09 5.00 6.10
CA ASP A 597 6.02 5.92 5.70
C ASP A 597 6.15 6.46 4.27
N GLU A 598 6.99 5.80 3.45
CA GLU A 598 7.19 6.09 2.03
C GLU A 598 7.27 4.77 1.24
N TYR A 599 6.83 4.80 -0.02
CA TYR A 599 6.87 3.62 -0.89
C TYR A 599 6.96 4.00 -2.37
N LEU A 600 7.41 3.06 -3.19
CA LEU A 600 7.41 3.20 -4.65
C LEU A 600 6.08 2.67 -5.21
N PHE A 601 5.24 3.57 -5.71
CA PHE A 601 3.96 3.24 -6.32
C PHE A 601 4.15 2.85 -7.79
N CYS A 602 3.65 1.66 -8.14
CA CYS A 602 3.67 1.07 -9.49
C CYS A 602 5.06 1.09 -10.16
N GLY A 603 6.15 1.14 -9.36
CA GLY A 603 7.53 1.07 -9.81
C GLY A 603 8.16 2.40 -10.25
N GLU A 604 7.38 3.48 -10.39
CA GLU A 604 7.89 4.75 -10.96
C GLU A 604 7.62 5.99 -10.11
N ILE A 605 6.66 5.98 -9.19
CA ILE A 605 6.28 7.15 -8.38
C ILE A 605 6.57 6.86 -6.90
N LEU A 606 7.53 7.57 -6.30
CA LEU A 606 7.68 7.59 -4.86
C LEU A 606 6.55 8.42 -4.26
N ALA A 607 5.75 7.80 -3.40
CA ALA A 607 4.67 8.44 -2.66
C ALA A 607 5.06 8.57 -1.19
N ALA A 608 4.93 9.79 -0.65
CA ALA A 608 5.27 10.11 0.73
C ALA A 608 4.06 10.76 1.43
N PRO A 609 3.09 9.96 1.94
CA PRO A 609 1.89 10.46 2.59
C PRO A 609 2.19 11.32 3.81
N VAL A 610 1.40 12.36 4.01
CA VAL A 610 1.49 13.20 5.22
C VAL A 610 0.63 12.60 6.31
N VAL A 611 1.27 12.07 7.36
CA VAL A 611 0.63 11.33 8.45
C VAL A 611 0.63 12.11 9.78
N PHE A 612 0.73 13.43 9.71
CA PHE A 612 0.76 14.35 10.86
C PHE A 612 -0.22 15.51 10.63
N ALA A 613 -0.88 15.93 11.70
CA ALA A 613 -1.82 17.05 11.66
C ALA A 613 -1.11 18.39 11.38
N ASN A 614 -1.82 19.27 10.67
CA ASN A 614 -1.40 20.65 10.40
C ASN A 614 -0.02 20.78 9.72
N ALA A 615 0.49 19.74 9.09
CA ALA A 615 1.77 19.77 8.41
C ALA A 615 1.67 20.52 7.07
N THR A 616 2.57 21.46 6.85
CA THR A 616 2.74 22.21 5.60
C THR A 616 3.95 21.74 4.78
N ALA A 617 4.81 20.93 5.41
CA ALA A 617 5.96 20.28 4.80
C ALA A 617 6.24 18.95 5.51
N ARG A 618 7.00 18.06 4.85
CA ARG A 618 7.58 16.87 5.46
C ARG A 618 8.95 16.55 4.86
N ASN A 619 9.78 15.85 5.61
CA ASN A 619 11.00 15.27 5.07
C ASN A 619 10.66 14.02 4.25
N VAL A 620 11.21 13.92 3.06
CA VAL A 620 11.13 12.78 2.16
C VAL A 620 12.54 12.23 1.94
N LEU A 621 12.72 10.94 2.13
CA LEU A 621 14.00 10.26 1.90
C LEU A 621 14.03 9.74 0.47
N LEU A 622 14.79 10.41 -0.40
CA LEU A 622 14.95 9.99 -1.80
C LEU A 622 16.03 8.91 -1.89
N PRO A 623 15.70 7.67 -2.35
CA PRO A 623 16.69 6.63 -2.63
C PRO A 623 17.72 7.08 -3.67
N HIS A 624 18.76 6.29 -3.91
CA HIS A 624 19.77 6.59 -4.95
C HIS A 624 19.14 6.85 -6.34
N GLY A 625 19.83 7.61 -7.20
CA GLY A 625 19.37 8.05 -8.52
C GLY A 625 18.82 9.47 -8.52
N LYS A 626 18.24 9.91 -9.62
CA LYS A 626 17.57 11.23 -9.72
C LYS A 626 16.06 11.08 -9.64
N TRP A 627 15.46 12.12 -9.06
CA TRP A 627 14.03 12.19 -8.79
C TRP A 627 13.45 13.52 -9.28
N THR A 628 12.33 13.46 -9.96
CA THR A 628 11.61 14.66 -10.42
C THR A 628 10.38 14.86 -9.57
N ASN A 629 10.26 16.00 -8.89
CA ASN A 629 9.06 16.33 -8.13
C ASN A 629 7.85 16.37 -9.09
N PHE A 630 6.81 15.60 -8.76
CA PHE A 630 5.64 15.42 -9.63
C PHE A 630 4.90 16.74 -9.91
N TRP A 631 4.84 17.63 -8.92
CA TRP A 631 4.07 18.86 -9.01
C TRP A 631 4.88 20.00 -9.64
N THR A 632 6.12 20.19 -9.18
CA THR A 632 6.95 21.34 -9.55
C THR A 632 7.95 21.07 -10.68
N GLY A 633 8.13 19.81 -11.06
CA GLY A 633 9.16 19.40 -12.02
C GLY A 633 10.61 19.59 -11.54
N ALA A 634 10.83 19.96 -10.27
CA ALA A 634 12.20 20.09 -9.73
C ALA A 634 12.92 18.75 -9.76
N VAL A 635 14.14 18.72 -10.31
CA VAL A 635 14.97 17.52 -10.39
C VAL A 635 15.98 17.53 -9.24
N LEU A 636 15.99 16.47 -8.45
CA LEU A 636 16.79 16.31 -7.24
C LEU A 636 17.65 15.06 -7.32
N SER A 637 18.83 15.10 -6.72
CA SER A 637 19.66 13.91 -6.53
C SER A 637 19.17 13.12 -5.31
N GLY A 638 19.17 11.78 -5.42
CA GLY A 638 18.88 10.88 -4.31
C GLY A 638 20.00 10.73 -3.29
N ASN A 639 19.89 9.77 -2.40
CA ASN A 639 20.68 9.62 -1.17
C ASN A 639 20.62 10.87 -0.28
N THR A 640 19.47 11.50 -0.22
CA THR A 640 19.25 12.73 0.54
C THR A 640 17.85 12.78 1.16
N ALA A 641 17.75 13.46 2.29
CA ALA A 641 16.47 13.86 2.86
C ALA A 641 16.12 15.25 2.35
N VAL A 642 14.93 15.39 1.76
CA VAL A 642 14.46 16.64 1.20
C VAL A 642 13.28 17.14 2.02
N ASN A 643 13.36 18.35 2.56
CA ASN A 643 12.19 19.01 3.10
C ASN A 643 11.27 19.40 1.95
N THR A 644 10.13 18.74 1.86
CA THR A 644 9.17 18.87 0.77
C THR A 644 7.92 19.58 1.24
N ARG A 645 7.57 20.64 0.54
CA ARG A 645 6.31 21.35 0.73
C ARG A 645 5.13 20.38 0.56
N ALA A 646 4.23 20.38 1.51
CA ALA A 646 3.08 19.51 1.59
C ALA A 646 1.89 20.26 2.20
N SER A 647 1.39 21.28 1.50
CA SER A 647 0.15 21.97 1.88
C SER A 647 -0.98 20.97 2.04
N GLU A 648 -2.07 21.35 2.73
CA GLU A 648 -3.18 20.41 3.01
C GLU A 648 -3.75 19.72 1.76
N GLY A 649 -3.73 20.37 0.59
CA GLY A 649 -4.20 19.83 -0.70
C GLY A 649 -3.16 19.04 -1.50
N THR A 650 -1.96 18.78 -0.96
CA THR A 650 -0.84 18.21 -1.74
C THR A 650 -0.11 17.08 -1.00
N ILE A 651 -0.03 15.91 -1.62
CA ILE A 651 0.85 14.82 -1.20
C ILE A 651 2.20 14.95 -1.91
N PRO A 652 3.34 14.86 -1.22
CA PRO A 652 4.65 14.75 -1.84
C PRO A 652 4.77 13.51 -2.74
N LEU A 653 5.13 13.75 -3.99
CA LEU A 653 5.32 12.71 -5.01
C LEU A 653 6.58 13.01 -5.81
N TYR A 654 7.35 11.97 -6.12
CA TYR A 654 8.54 12.06 -6.96
C TYR A 654 8.53 10.98 -8.03
N ILE A 655 8.86 11.36 -9.26
CA ILE A 655 8.97 10.43 -10.38
C ILE A 655 10.44 10.04 -10.55
N ARG A 656 10.67 8.75 -10.70
CA ARG A 656 12.00 8.18 -10.93
C ARG A 656 12.58 8.68 -12.26
N SER A 657 13.90 8.85 -12.33
CA SER A 657 14.63 9.15 -13.56
C SER A 657 14.39 8.12 -14.66
N GLY A 658 14.15 8.59 -15.89
CA GLY A 658 13.88 7.76 -17.07
C GLY A 658 12.53 7.01 -17.00
N ALA A 659 11.57 7.50 -16.23
CA ALA A 659 10.23 6.92 -16.16
C ALA A 659 9.44 7.16 -17.46
N VAL A 660 8.56 6.20 -17.77
CA VAL A 660 7.45 6.35 -18.73
C VAL A 660 6.20 5.89 -18.04
N ILE A 661 5.24 6.80 -17.83
CA ILE A 661 4.00 6.52 -17.10
C ILE A 661 2.81 6.73 -18.04
N PRO A 662 2.10 5.68 -18.48
CA PRO A 662 0.87 5.81 -19.27
C PRO A 662 -0.18 6.60 -18.50
N VAL A 663 -0.83 7.55 -19.18
CA VAL A 663 -1.88 8.40 -18.61
C VAL A 663 -2.99 8.68 -19.62
N LYS A 664 -4.19 8.95 -19.08
CA LYS A 664 -5.24 9.63 -19.82
C LYS A 664 -5.28 11.10 -19.41
N LEU A 665 -5.27 11.99 -20.38
CA LEU A 665 -5.30 13.43 -20.16
C LEU A 665 -6.65 14.00 -20.57
N SER A 666 -7.05 15.13 -19.99
CA SER A 666 -8.18 15.89 -20.50
C SER A 666 -7.93 16.35 -21.95
N ARG A 667 -8.94 16.88 -22.64
CA ARG A 667 -8.77 17.49 -23.97
C ARG A 667 -7.83 18.68 -23.99
N SER A 668 -7.64 19.34 -22.84
CA SER A 668 -6.64 20.40 -22.64
C SER A 668 -5.23 19.88 -22.35
N LEU A 669 -4.99 18.57 -22.48
CA LEU A 669 -3.73 17.85 -22.21
C LEU A 669 -3.22 18.02 -20.78
N LYS A 670 -4.14 18.08 -19.80
CA LYS A 670 -3.81 18.25 -18.38
C LYS A 670 -4.21 17.03 -17.55
N LEU A 671 -3.44 16.80 -16.49
CA LEU A 671 -3.79 15.90 -15.39
C LEU A 671 -4.79 16.56 -14.44
N CYS A 672 -5.47 15.76 -13.62
CA CYS A 672 -6.39 16.22 -12.57
C CYS A 672 -7.60 17.02 -13.07
N GLU A 673 -7.89 17.00 -14.35
CA GLU A 673 -9.06 17.64 -14.96
C GLU A 673 -10.13 16.64 -15.37
N ASN A 674 -11.37 17.11 -15.46
CA ASN A 674 -12.51 16.30 -15.87
C ASN A 674 -12.36 15.77 -17.30
N MET A 675 -12.48 14.43 -17.45
CA MET A 675 -12.37 13.72 -18.71
C MET A 675 -13.70 13.18 -19.26
N GLN A 676 -14.85 13.54 -18.67
CA GLN A 676 -16.16 13.05 -19.13
C GLN A 676 -16.46 13.42 -20.60
N ASN A 677 -15.94 14.55 -21.07
CA ASN A 677 -16.09 15.01 -22.45
C ASN A 677 -15.06 14.41 -23.43
N GLY A 678 -14.32 13.40 -22.99
CA GLY A 678 -13.28 12.72 -23.76
C GLY A 678 -11.89 12.92 -23.16
N SER A 679 -11.02 11.97 -23.47
CA SER A 679 -9.62 11.95 -23.00
C SER A 679 -8.65 11.72 -24.18
N VAL A 680 -7.39 12.03 -23.93
CA VAL A 680 -6.27 11.82 -24.85
C VAL A 680 -5.29 10.84 -24.21
N ASN A 681 -4.92 9.78 -24.93
CA ASN A 681 -3.89 8.87 -24.47
C ASN A 681 -2.52 9.57 -24.47
N GLY A 682 -1.85 9.52 -23.36
CA GLY A 682 -0.55 10.17 -23.17
C GLY A 682 0.40 9.34 -22.32
N ILE A 683 1.61 9.89 -22.19
CA ILE A 683 2.62 9.41 -21.25
C ILE A 683 3.24 10.60 -20.49
N ILE A 684 3.60 10.34 -19.21
CA ILE A 684 4.53 11.22 -18.50
C ILE A 684 5.91 10.61 -18.66
N VAL A 685 6.91 11.44 -18.96
CA VAL A 685 8.31 11.03 -19.07
C VAL A 685 9.20 11.93 -18.23
N THR A 686 10.32 11.38 -17.75
CA THR A 686 11.41 12.13 -17.09
C THR A 686 12.72 11.86 -17.81
N MET A 687 13.70 12.74 -17.63
CA MET A 687 15.04 12.55 -18.19
C MET A 687 15.69 11.31 -17.56
N ALA A 688 16.26 10.44 -18.39
CA ALA A 688 17.01 9.28 -17.94
C ALA A 688 18.42 9.68 -17.48
N GLU A 689 19.01 8.96 -16.52
CA GLU A 689 20.44 9.01 -16.19
C GLU A 689 21.22 7.97 -16.98
N GLU A 690 20.56 6.84 -17.21
CA GLU A 690 21.06 5.71 -18.00
C GLU A 690 19.92 5.14 -18.84
N ARG A 691 20.28 4.34 -19.85
CA ARG A 691 19.29 3.67 -20.69
C ARG A 691 18.42 2.74 -19.87
N ARG A 692 17.10 2.93 -19.96
CA ARG A 692 16.09 2.06 -19.33
C ARG A 692 15.13 1.47 -20.37
N GLU A 693 14.76 0.22 -20.16
CA GLU A 693 13.66 -0.42 -20.89
C GLU A 693 12.47 -0.57 -19.93
N ILE A 694 11.35 -0.01 -20.33
CA ILE A 694 10.12 0.02 -19.53
C ILE A 694 9.04 -0.77 -20.32
N CYS A 695 8.38 -1.70 -19.64
CA CYS A 695 7.27 -2.46 -20.18
C CYS A 695 6.00 -2.13 -19.41
N HIS A 696 4.95 -1.73 -20.11
CA HIS A 696 3.60 -1.63 -19.61
C HIS A 696 2.69 -2.63 -20.31
N TYR A 697 1.54 -2.90 -19.71
CA TYR A 697 0.51 -3.77 -20.27
C TYR A 697 -0.79 -2.98 -20.41
N ILE A 698 -1.48 -3.16 -21.54
CA ILE A 698 -2.86 -2.70 -21.68
C ILE A 698 -3.84 -3.76 -21.15
N ALA A 699 -5.13 -3.43 -21.11
CA ALA A 699 -6.17 -4.25 -20.46
C ALA A 699 -6.28 -5.68 -21.00
N ASP A 700 -5.97 -5.92 -22.27
CA ASP A 700 -5.97 -7.25 -22.90
C ASP A 700 -4.69 -8.07 -22.61
N GLY A 701 -3.75 -7.50 -21.83
CA GLY A 701 -2.47 -8.13 -21.49
C GLY A 701 -1.36 -7.92 -22.54
N THR A 702 -1.61 -7.16 -23.62
CA THR A 702 -0.60 -6.82 -24.62
C THR A 702 0.47 -5.91 -24.03
N ALA A 703 1.73 -6.24 -24.27
CA ALA A 703 2.87 -5.46 -23.80
C ALA A 703 3.10 -4.21 -24.65
N GLN A 704 3.41 -3.09 -23.99
CA GLN A 704 3.88 -1.85 -24.62
C GLN A 704 5.24 -1.51 -24.06
N ARG A 705 6.27 -1.57 -24.91
CA ARG A 705 7.67 -1.34 -24.49
C ARG A 705 8.16 0.01 -24.94
N TYR A 706 8.84 0.67 -24.02
CA TYR A 706 9.50 1.95 -24.23
C TYR A 706 10.97 1.83 -23.85
N ILE A 707 11.80 2.60 -24.55
CA ILE A 707 13.20 2.81 -24.14
C ILE A 707 13.38 4.29 -23.88
N THR A 708 13.92 4.63 -22.71
CA THR A 708 14.38 5.98 -22.41
C THR A 708 15.90 5.99 -22.34
N ASP A 709 16.50 7.03 -22.91
CA ASP A 709 17.94 7.21 -22.96
C ASP A 709 18.31 8.70 -22.87
N LEU A 710 19.58 9.00 -22.61
CA LEU A 710 20.11 10.35 -22.54
C LEU A 710 21.16 10.55 -23.64
N LYS A 711 20.96 11.56 -24.50
CA LYS A 711 21.86 11.93 -25.57
C LYS A 711 22.45 13.32 -25.31
N TYR A 712 23.76 13.45 -25.49
CA TYR A 712 24.48 14.72 -25.30
C TYR A 712 24.31 15.39 -23.91
N GLY A 713 23.94 14.62 -22.87
CA GLY A 713 23.80 15.11 -21.49
C GLY A 713 22.54 15.89 -21.16
N ASN A 714 21.76 16.33 -22.17
CA ASN A 714 20.56 17.16 -21.99
C ASN A 714 19.39 16.83 -22.92
N THR A 715 19.50 15.79 -23.76
CA THR A 715 18.45 15.37 -24.69
C THR A 715 17.87 14.04 -24.24
N ALA A 716 16.63 14.04 -23.78
CA ALA A 716 15.88 12.82 -23.50
C ALA A 716 15.44 12.19 -24.83
N VAL A 717 15.73 10.90 -25.00
CA VAL A 717 15.29 10.10 -26.16
C VAL A 717 14.29 9.07 -25.66
N ILE A 718 13.10 9.05 -26.25
CA ILE A 718 12.04 8.11 -25.92
C ILE A 718 11.71 7.31 -27.18
N SER A 719 11.96 6.00 -27.16
CA SER A 719 11.54 5.09 -28.22
C SER A 719 10.26 4.36 -27.85
N ASN A 720 9.25 4.45 -28.69
CA ASN A 720 7.95 3.73 -28.60
C ASN A 720 8.07 2.45 -29.46
N LYS A 721 8.55 1.35 -28.87
CA LYS A 721 8.96 0.14 -29.58
C LYS A 721 7.81 -0.64 -30.22
N ASP A 722 6.65 -0.65 -29.59
CA ASP A 722 5.50 -1.43 -30.05
C ASP A 722 4.44 -0.56 -30.75
N GLY A 723 4.76 0.74 -31.03
CA GLY A 723 3.88 1.66 -31.73
C GLY A 723 2.59 1.95 -30.98
N ALA A 724 2.67 2.05 -29.64
CA ALA A 724 1.53 2.42 -28.80
C ALA A 724 0.89 3.73 -29.27
N ASP A 725 -0.44 3.82 -29.21
CA ASP A 725 -1.20 5.02 -29.64
C ASP A 725 -1.11 6.12 -28.58
N VAL A 726 0.03 6.80 -28.53
CA VAL A 726 0.32 7.91 -27.62
C VAL A 726 0.21 9.22 -28.40
N LYS A 727 -0.76 10.06 -28.03
CA LYS A 727 -1.03 11.36 -28.68
C LYS A 727 -0.44 12.53 -27.93
N ALA A 728 -0.10 12.37 -26.66
CA ALA A 728 0.44 13.44 -25.84
C ALA A 728 1.60 12.96 -24.97
N VAL A 729 2.59 13.83 -24.74
CA VAL A 729 3.70 13.57 -23.82
C VAL A 729 3.87 14.75 -22.88
N ILE A 730 3.91 14.47 -21.57
CA ILE A 730 4.26 15.41 -20.52
C ILE A 730 5.67 15.10 -20.05
N ALA A 731 6.65 15.88 -20.50
CA ALA A 731 8.05 15.75 -20.09
C ALA A 731 8.27 16.56 -18.80
N LYS A 732 8.28 15.87 -17.65
CA LYS A 732 8.48 16.49 -16.34
C LYS A 732 9.97 16.71 -16.05
N GLY A 733 10.30 17.86 -15.48
CA GLY A 733 11.68 18.25 -15.19
C GLY A 733 12.45 18.68 -16.46
N ILE A 734 11.78 18.88 -17.59
CA ILE A 734 12.39 19.26 -18.86
C ILE A 734 11.73 20.53 -19.40
N SER A 735 12.45 21.65 -19.36
CA SER A 735 12.09 22.86 -20.10
C SER A 735 12.75 22.78 -21.48
N ALA A 736 11.99 22.33 -22.48
CA ALA A 736 12.54 22.08 -23.80
C ALA A 736 12.93 23.36 -24.54
N VAL A 737 14.06 23.31 -25.27
CA VAL A 737 14.46 24.28 -26.28
C VAL A 737 14.17 23.80 -27.68
N SER A 738 14.10 22.47 -27.87
CA SER A 738 13.67 21.85 -29.12
C SER A 738 13.07 20.48 -28.88
N VAL A 739 12.16 20.07 -29.75
CA VAL A 739 11.54 18.76 -29.77
C VAL A 739 11.51 18.23 -31.21
N THR A 740 11.92 16.97 -31.42
CA THR A 740 11.80 16.28 -32.71
C THR A 740 11.06 14.96 -32.55
N ALA A 741 10.21 14.62 -33.50
CA ALA A 741 9.54 13.32 -33.58
C ALA A 741 9.91 12.66 -34.91
N ASP A 742 10.48 11.44 -34.86
CA ASP A 742 10.98 10.69 -36.03
C ASP A 742 11.90 11.56 -36.92
N GLY A 743 12.79 12.33 -36.29
CA GLY A 743 13.73 13.25 -36.90
C GLY A 743 13.15 14.56 -37.46
N LYS A 744 11.83 14.79 -37.29
CA LYS A 744 11.17 16.03 -37.73
C LYS A 744 10.99 16.98 -36.54
N ALA A 745 11.44 18.23 -36.71
CA ALA A 745 11.26 19.27 -35.67
C ALA A 745 9.79 19.62 -35.50
N LEU A 746 9.36 19.72 -34.23
CA LEU A 746 8.04 20.24 -33.85
C LEU A 746 8.12 21.74 -33.59
N SER A 747 7.03 22.46 -33.89
CA SER A 747 6.93 23.89 -33.65
C SER A 747 6.55 24.16 -32.17
N PHE A 748 7.15 25.17 -31.58
CA PHE A 748 6.65 25.76 -30.33
C PHE A 748 5.29 26.43 -30.61
N THR A 749 4.31 26.21 -29.74
CA THR A 749 2.98 26.78 -29.86
C THR A 749 2.41 27.13 -28.48
N GLU A 750 1.62 28.17 -28.40
CA GLU A 750 0.90 28.53 -27.18
C GLU A 750 -0.34 27.63 -26.95
N ASN A 751 -0.81 26.97 -28.00
CA ASN A 751 -1.96 26.07 -27.97
C ASN A 751 -1.63 24.73 -28.65
N THR A 752 -1.18 23.74 -27.86
CA THR A 752 -0.83 22.39 -28.34
C THR A 752 -2.04 21.54 -28.73
N THR A 753 -3.28 21.93 -28.38
CA THR A 753 -4.46 21.09 -28.65
C THR A 753 -4.96 21.20 -30.08
N ALA A 754 -4.53 22.19 -30.85
CA ALA A 754 -5.00 22.46 -32.21
C ALA A 754 -4.16 21.77 -33.29
N CYS A 755 -2.86 21.56 -33.08
CA CYS A 755 -1.93 20.99 -34.06
C CYS A 755 -0.73 20.34 -33.38
N ALA A 756 -0.01 19.47 -34.14
CA ALA A 756 1.27 18.92 -33.66
C ALA A 756 2.24 20.03 -33.24
N GLY A 757 2.81 19.91 -32.03
CA GLY A 757 3.70 20.92 -31.48
C GLY A 757 3.96 20.73 -30.00
N TYR A 758 4.65 21.68 -29.40
CA TYR A 758 4.92 21.64 -27.96
C TYR A 758 4.80 23.03 -27.31
N THR A 759 4.48 23.03 -26.02
CA THR A 759 4.49 24.20 -25.14
C THR A 759 5.35 23.91 -23.92
N VAL A 760 5.89 24.95 -23.29
CA VAL A 760 6.77 24.84 -22.11
C VAL A 760 6.19 25.62 -20.95
N ASP A 761 5.86 24.91 -19.88
CA ASP A 761 5.54 25.50 -18.59
C ASP A 761 6.84 25.64 -17.78
N ARG A 762 7.39 26.84 -17.75
CA ARG A 762 8.67 27.12 -17.09
C ARG A 762 8.57 27.13 -15.58
N ILE A 763 7.39 27.41 -15.02
CA ILE A 763 7.14 27.44 -13.58
C ILE A 763 7.16 26.02 -13.03
N ASN A 764 6.43 25.08 -13.68
CA ASN A 764 6.36 23.69 -13.28
C ASN A 764 7.40 22.81 -14.01
N ARG A 765 8.38 23.43 -14.68
CA ARG A 765 9.50 22.76 -15.36
C ARG A 765 9.03 21.55 -16.18
N GLN A 766 8.06 21.76 -17.05
CA GLN A 766 7.51 20.70 -17.90
C GLN A 766 7.29 21.16 -19.33
N THR A 767 7.44 20.24 -20.24
CA THR A 767 7.08 20.41 -21.65
C THR A 767 5.89 19.52 -21.97
N VAL A 768 4.84 20.08 -22.55
CA VAL A 768 3.68 19.35 -23.05
C VAL A 768 3.75 19.27 -24.56
N ILE A 769 3.73 18.06 -25.10
CA ILE A 769 3.89 17.78 -26.53
C ILE A 769 2.63 17.10 -27.02
N TYR A 770 2.10 17.51 -28.16
CA TYR A 770 0.98 16.86 -28.85
C TYR A 770 1.40 16.31 -30.21
N LEU A 771 1.08 15.04 -30.45
CA LEU A 771 1.46 14.25 -31.60
C LEU A 771 0.21 13.52 -32.11
N PRO A 772 -0.55 14.08 -33.07
CA PRO A 772 -1.78 13.46 -33.57
C PRO A 772 -1.52 12.18 -34.37
N GLU A 773 -0.32 12.03 -34.94
CA GLU A 773 0.11 10.87 -35.69
C GLU A 773 0.92 9.88 -34.81
N LYS A 774 1.04 8.63 -35.23
CA LYS A 774 1.91 7.64 -34.60
C LYS A 774 3.38 8.05 -34.79
N TRP A 775 4.17 7.80 -33.76
CA TRP A 775 5.59 8.07 -33.70
C TRP A 775 6.36 6.89 -33.09
N THR A 776 7.64 6.77 -33.45
CA THR A 776 8.53 5.71 -32.97
C THR A 776 9.66 6.25 -32.08
N GLU A 777 10.12 7.47 -32.35
CA GLU A 777 11.17 8.11 -31.58
C GLU A 777 10.86 9.58 -31.33
N LEU A 778 11.07 10.00 -30.08
CA LEU A 778 10.89 11.39 -29.65
C LEU A 778 12.17 11.85 -28.96
N GLU A 779 12.74 12.95 -29.42
CA GLU A 779 13.87 13.61 -28.77
C GLU A 779 13.41 14.94 -28.18
N ILE A 780 13.76 15.20 -26.92
CA ILE A 780 13.42 16.42 -26.19
C ILE A 780 14.70 17.01 -25.63
N THR A 781 15.18 18.08 -26.20
CA THR A 781 16.39 18.78 -25.74
C THR A 781 16.02 19.79 -24.67
N GLY A 782 16.49 19.56 -23.43
CA GLY A 782 16.35 20.48 -22.31
C GLY A 782 17.37 21.63 -22.35
N GLY A 783 17.25 22.56 -21.45
CA GLY A 783 18.13 23.72 -21.28
C GLY A 783 17.42 25.07 -21.42
N GLY A 784 16.06 25.02 -21.50
CA GLY A 784 15.25 26.24 -21.38
C GLY A 784 15.41 26.87 -19.99
N ARG A 785 15.39 28.20 -19.92
CA ARG A 785 15.44 28.89 -18.64
C ARG A 785 14.21 28.55 -17.80
N GLU A 786 14.43 28.31 -16.52
CA GLU A 786 13.38 28.16 -15.52
C GLU A 786 12.82 29.53 -15.12
N ALA A 787 11.58 29.57 -14.64
CA ALA A 787 11.04 30.76 -14.01
C ALA A 787 11.73 31.00 -12.67
N GLU A 788 12.18 32.25 -12.47
CA GLU A 788 12.80 32.66 -11.21
C GLU A 788 11.73 33.11 -10.23
N ASN A 789 11.80 32.62 -8.97
CA ASN A 789 10.97 33.17 -7.90
C ASN A 789 11.49 34.57 -7.51
N LEU A 790 10.82 35.61 -7.98
CA LEU A 790 11.17 36.99 -7.76
C LEU A 790 11.08 37.42 -6.28
N ALA A 791 10.27 36.74 -5.48
CA ALA A 791 10.09 37.00 -4.05
C ALA A 791 11.16 36.34 -3.16
N LEU A 792 11.94 35.40 -3.70
CA LEU A 792 12.89 34.62 -2.89
C LEU A 792 13.95 35.54 -2.22
N ASN A 793 14.00 35.43 -0.87
CA ASN A 793 14.89 36.26 -0.01
C ASN A 793 14.73 37.78 -0.16
N ARG A 794 13.56 38.24 -0.62
CA ARG A 794 13.27 39.66 -0.75
C ARG A 794 12.81 40.29 0.56
N LEU A 795 13.00 41.63 0.68
CA LEU A 795 12.55 42.35 1.85
C LEU A 795 11.01 42.39 1.90
N ILE A 796 10.46 41.93 3.01
CA ILE A 796 9.04 42.04 3.31
C ILE A 796 8.87 42.92 4.54
N THR A 797 7.97 43.90 4.49
CA THR A 797 7.66 44.80 5.59
C THR A 797 6.18 44.74 5.94
N SER A 798 5.89 44.78 7.24
CA SER A 798 4.55 44.89 7.79
C SER A 798 4.57 45.78 9.01
N GLU A 799 3.57 46.64 9.18
CA GLU A 799 3.44 47.48 10.40
C GLU A 799 3.28 46.61 11.66
N SER A 800 2.77 45.40 11.53
CA SER A 800 2.55 44.47 12.67
C SER A 800 3.76 43.59 13.03
N ASP A 801 4.80 43.53 12.18
CA ASP A 801 6.02 42.75 12.44
C ASP A 801 7.29 43.65 12.42
N ALA A 802 7.57 44.23 13.56
CA ALA A 802 8.78 45.08 13.74
C ALA A 802 10.08 44.26 13.83
N THR A 803 10.03 42.95 13.89
CA THR A 803 11.21 42.07 14.08
C THR A 803 11.78 41.50 12.78
N ALA A 804 11.16 41.81 11.64
CA ALA A 804 11.49 41.24 10.32
C ALA A 804 11.45 39.69 10.29
N SER A 805 10.68 39.04 11.19
CA SER A 805 10.49 37.60 11.23
C SER A 805 9.76 37.08 9.98
N ILE A 806 8.90 37.90 9.40
CA ILE A 806 8.15 37.66 8.19
C ILE A 806 9.04 37.21 7.01
N ASN A 807 10.20 37.86 6.79
CA ASN A 807 11.12 37.54 5.69
C ASN A 807 11.70 36.13 5.78
N ARG A 808 11.93 35.67 7.02
CA ARG A 808 12.52 34.35 7.30
C ARG A 808 11.50 33.24 7.30
N THR A 809 10.24 33.56 7.10
CA THR A 809 9.14 32.62 7.24
C THR A 809 8.39 32.39 5.93
N ILE A 810 8.21 33.43 5.12
CA ILE A 810 7.33 33.34 3.94
C ILE A 810 7.99 33.63 2.59
N ALA A 811 9.28 34.02 2.57
CA ALA A 811 10.00 34.30 1.34
C ALA A 811 11.39 33.64 1.28
N ASP A 812 11.66 32.67 2.14
CA ASP A 812 12.92 31.91 2.18
C ASP A 812 12.88 30.62 1.34
N GLY A 813 11.72 30.27 0.79
CA GLY A 813 11.50 29.07 0.01
C GLY A 813 11.23 27.81 0.84
N ASP A 814 11.17 27.92 2.19
CA ASP A 814 10.86 26.85 3.12
C ASP A 814 9.44 27.03 3.69
N ALA A 815 8.54 26.11 3.38
CA ALA A 815 7.17 26.14 3.88
C ALA A 815 6.97 25.40 5.22
N SER A 816 8.04 25.05 5.92
CA SER A 816 7.97 24.32 7.22
C SER A 816 7.43 25.20 8.34
N TYR A 817 7.54 26.49 8.20
CA TYR A 817 7.11 27.48 9.18
C TYR A 817 6.05 28.42 8.59
N CYS A 818 5.21 28.98 9.44
CA CYS A 818 4.19 29.93 9.04
C CYS A 818 4.38 31.25 9.79
N TRP A 819 4.23 32.35 9.07
CA TRP A 819 4.02 33.65 9.69
C TRP A 819 2.55 33.86 10.00
N THR A 820 2.23 34.44 11.17
CA THR A 820 0.86 34.67 11.61
C THR A 820 0.42 36.08 11.17
N ILE A 821 -0.61 36.13 10.34
CA ILE A 821 -1.37 37.34 10.00
C ILE A 821 -2.42 37.50 11.10
N ALA A 822 -2.15 38.40 12.04
CA ALA A 822 -3.05 38.68 13.16
C ALA A 822 -4.28 39.48 12.73
N GLU A 823 -5.30 39.60 13.58
CA GLU A 823 -6.53 40.32 13.31
C GLU A 823 -6.30 41.82 13.05
N ASP A 824 -5.25 42.41 13.65
CA ASP A 824 -4.85 43.79 13.50
C ASP A 824 -3.84 44.04 12.37
N THR A 825 -3.38 42.97 11.68
CA THR A 825 -2.47 43.10 10.54
C THR A 825 -3.18 43.76 9.36
N LYS A 826 -2.81 45.00 9.03
CA LYS A 826 -3.42 45.76 7.93
C LYS A 826 -2.96 45.28 6.58
N ASP A 827 -1.63 45.14 6.43
CA ASP A 827 -0.98 44.73 5.18
C ASP A 827 0.44 44.18 5.43
N PHE A 828 1.00 43.64 4.35
CA PHE A 828 2.45 43.47 4.21
C PHE A 828 2.85 43.75 2.77
N VAL A 829 4.09 44.24 2.56
CA VAL A 829 4.65 44.66 1.28
C VAL A 829 5.95 43.92 1.00
N ILE A 830 6.05 43.36 -0.19
CA ILE A 830 7.27 42.73 -0.72
C ILE A 830 7.94 43.69 -1.65
N ASP A 831 9.23 44.03 -1.42
CA ASP A 831 10.07 44.79 -2.33
C ASP A 831 10.88 43.85 -3.22
N LEU A 832 10.58 43.76 -4.49
CA LEU A 832 11.29 42.93 -5.47
C LEU A 832 12.68 43.50 -5.85
N GLU A 833 13.08 44.63 -5.25
CA GLU A 833 14.30 45.42 -5.53
C GLU A 833 14.31 46.06 -6.92
N ASN A 834 13.83 45.40 -7.93
CA ASN A 834 13.74 45.87 -9.29
C ASN A 834 12.28 45.92 -9.76
N SER A 835 12.01 46.70 -10.77
CA SER A 835 10.72 46.68 -11.44
C SER A 835 10.66 45.50 -12.40
N GLU A 836 9.81 44.52 -12.09
CA GLU A 836 9.67 43.23 -12.79
C GLU A 836 8.26 43.11 -13.42
N ILE A 837 8.16 42.29 -14.45
CA ILE A 837 6.83 41.93 -15.02
C ILE A 837 6.30 40.75 -14.26
N ILE A 838 5.20 40.88 -13.53
CA ILE A 838 4.58 39.86 -12.73
C ILE A 838 3.43 39.21 -13.53
N GLU A 839 3.38 37.89 -13.58
CA GLU A 839 2.33 37.09 -14.24
C GLU A 839 1.57 36.18 -13.28
N GLU A 840 2.29 35.57 -12.32
CA GLU A 840 1.71 34.58 -11.41
C GLU A 840 2.24 34.77 -9.98
N ILE A 841 1.34 34.61 -8.99
CA ILE A 841 1.67 34.63 -7.57
C ILE A 841 1.16 33.32 -6.98
N GLN A 842 1.99 32.64 -6.20
CA GLN A 842 1.63 31.41 -5.50
C GLN A 842 1.73 31.63 -4.00
N LEU A 843 0.67 31.28 -3.28
CA LEU A 843 0.60 31.34 -1.82
C LEU A 843 0.48 29.94 -1.25
N THR A 844 1.18 29.66 -0.14
CA THR A 844 0.96 28.46 0.66
C THR A 844 0.43 28.87 2.02
N TRP A 845 -0.81 28.51 2.28
CA TRP A 845 -1.43 28.75 3.57
C TRP A 845 -1.16 27.59 4.54
N GLY A 846 -1.06 27.91 5.82
CA GLY A 846 -1.18 26.95 6.89
C GLY A 846 -2.63 26.58 7.18
N TYR A 847 -2.86 25.83 8.28
CA TYR A 847 -4.20 25.38 8.68
C TYR A 847 -5.20 26.55 8.86
N ALA A 848 -4.79 27.63 9.51
CA ALA A 848 -5.58 28.86 9.60
C ALA A 848 -5.25 29.73 8.40
N TYR A 849 -6.18 29.88 7.46
CA TYR A 849 -5.93 30.63 6.21
C TYR A 849 -6.81 31.89 6.10
N ALA A 850 -6.44 32.78 5.20
CA ALA A 850 -7.29 33.90 4.83
C ALA A 850 -8.23 33.50 3.68
N CYS A 851 -9.55 33.59 3.93
CA CYS A 851 -10.57 33.35 2.91
C CYS A 851 -10.87 34.60 2.06
N GLY A 852 -10.34 35.75 2.43
CA GLY A 852 -10.39 36.96 1.65
C GLY A 852 -9.12 37.80 1.82
N TYR A 853 -8.66 38.41 0.73
CA TYR A 853 -7.53 39.35 0.72
C TYR A 853 -7.47 40.09 -0.62
N THR A 854 -6.74 41.23 -0.63
CA THR A 854 -6.50 42.04 -1.82
C THR A 854 -5.01 42.05 -2.16
N VAL A 855 -4.67 41.86 -3.43
CA VAL A 855 -3.31 42.01 -3.95
C VAL A 855 -3.22 43.31 -4.76
N CYS A 856 -2.26 44.16 -4.39
CA CYS A 856 -1.95 45.41 -5.05
C CYS A 856 -0.50 45.44 -5.51
N VAL A 857 -0.22 46.17 -6.54
CA VAL A 857 1.15 46.38 -7.07
C VAL A 857 1.48 47.87 -7.21
N SER A 858 2.78 48.19 -7.12
CA SER A 858 3.26 49.56 -7.27
C SER A 858 4.69 49.62 -7.85
N GLU A 859 5.01 50.67 -8.63
CA GLU A 859 6.37 50.94 -9.11
C GLU A 859 7.19 51.76 -8.09
N ASN A 860 6.53 52.60 -7.30
CA ASN A 860 7.17 53.59 -6.42
C ASN A 860 7.00 53.33 -4.91
N GLY A 861 6.20 52.28 -4.53
CA GLY A 861 5.94 51.93 -3.14
C GLY A 861 4.89 52.80 -2.43
N THR A 862 4.27 53.76 -3.13
CA THR A 862 3.23 54.64 -2.56
C THR A 862 1.91 54.53 -3.30
N ASP A 863 1.93 54.49 -4.61
CA ASP A 863 0.74 54.46 -5.45
C ASP A 863 0.44 53.01 -5.83
N PHE A 864 -0.47 52.39 -5.09
CA PHE A 864 -0.82 50.96 -5.27
C PHE A 864 -2.08 50.79 -6.12
N THR A 865 -2.02 49.92 -7.12
CA THR A 865 -3.12 49.52 -7.97
C THR A 865 -3.56 48.08 -7.62
N VAL A 866 -4.87 47.86 -7.43
CA VAL A 866 -5.43 46.50 -7.18
C VAL A 866 -5.31 45.69 -8.46
N VAL A 867 -4.68 44.53 -8.39
CA VAL A 867 -4.54 43.57 -9.50
C VAL A 867 -5.32 42.27 -9.27
N TYR A 868 -5.64 41.96 -8.01
CA TYR A 868 -6.42 40.78 -7.67
C TYR A 868 -7.14 40.93 -6.33
N LYS A 869 -8.36 40.39 -6.24
CA LYS A 869 -9.12 40.31 -5.00
C LYS A 869 -9.69 38.92 -4.81
N ASN A 870 -9.31 38.26 -3.71
CA ASN A 870 -9.88 37.00 -3.29
C ASN A 870 -11.04 37.26 -2.31
N THR A 871 -12.19 36.57 -2.50
CA THR A 871 -13.34 36.67 -1.62
C THR A 871 -13.81 35.31 -1.11
N GLU A 872 -13.26 34.24 -1.64
CA GLU A 872 -13.64 32.85 -1.35
C GLU A 872 -12.42 31.90 -1.33
N GLY A 873 -11.30 32.32 -0.72
CA GLY A 873 -10.10 31.51 -0.54
C GLY A 873 -10.39 30.22 0.23
N LEU A 874 -9.77 29.15 -0.18
CA LEU A 874 -9.94 27.82 0.40
C LEU A 874 -8.72 27.35 1.20
N GLY A 875 -7.70 28.21 1.32
CA GLY A 875 -6.42 27.82 1.91
C GLY A 875 -5.57 26.97 0.95
N ASP A 876 -4.66 26.16 1.49
CA ASP A 876 -3.73 25.31 0.74
C ASP A 876 -2.74 26.09 -0.13
N GLU A 877 -2.56 25.61 -1.36
CA GLU A 877 -1.86 26.31 -2.43
C GLU A 877 -2.86 27.09 -3.27
N GLU A 878 -2.70 28.40 -3.28
CA GLU A 878 -3.44 29.29 -4.16
C GLU A 878 -2.51 29.80 -5.27
N VAL A 879 -2.95 29.65 -6.51
CA VAL A 879 -2.25 30.16 -7.70
C VAL A 879 -3.06 31.28 -8.27
N ILE A 880 -2.53 32.49 -8.15
CA ILE A 880 -3.11 33.73 -8.66
C ILE A 880 -2.46 34.04 -10.00
N ARG A 881 -3.19 33.83 -11.09
CA ARG A 881 -2.78 34.31 -12.42
C ARG A 881 -3.37 35.69 -12.66
N LEU A 882 -2.52 36.65 -12.87
CA LEU A 882 -2.98 38.01 -13.12
C LEU A 882 -3.72 38.08 -14.47
N PRO A 883 -4.81 38.84 -14.59
CA PRO A 883 -5.56 38.98 -15.85
C PRO A 883 -4.74 39.49 -17.00
N ALA A 884 -3.70 40.28 -16.69
CA ALA A 884 -2.65 40.73 -17.61
C ALA A 884 -1.33 40.85 -16.85
N PRO A 885 -0.19 40.58 -17.49
CA PRO A 885 1.12 40.85 -16.89
C PRO A 885 1.22 42.33 -16.46
N CYS A 886 1.67 42.56 -15.22
CA CYS A 886 1.81 43.90 -14.70
C CYS A 886 3.27 44.20 -14.34
N LYS A 887 3.73 45.42 -14.62
CA LYS A 887 5.07 45.88 -14.27
C LYS A 887 5.03 46.52 -12.88
N ALA A 888 5.84 46.00 -11.94
CA ALA A 888 5.88 46.52 -10.58
C ALA A 888 7.18 46.14 -9.87
N ARG A 889 7.54 46.92 -8.86
CA ARG A 889 8.61 46.65 -7.89
C ARG A 889 8.04 46.18 -6.56
N TYR A 890 6.87 46.69 -6.16
CA TYR A 890 6.28 46.38 -4.86
C TYR A 890 4.99 45.60 -5.04
N VAL A 891 4.81 44.56 -4.20
CA VAL A 891 3.59 43.75 -4.14
C VAL A 891 3.05 43.80 -2.72
N ARG A 892 1.82 44.31 -2.55
CA ARG A 892 1.14 44.48 -1.26
C ARG A 892 -0.03 43.53 -1.15
N PHE A 893 -0.13 42.90 0.02
CA PHE A 893 -1.31 42.11 0.43
C PHE A 893 -2.01 42.83 1.57
N SER A 894 -3.33 42.97 1.50
CA SER A 894 -4.16 43.68 2.47
C SER A 894 -5.58 43.11 2.55
N ASP A 895 -6.42 43.71 3.41
CA ASP A 895 -7.88 43.39 3.57
C ASP A 895 -8.11 41.93 3.93
N PHE A 896 -7.33 41.40 4.86
CA PHE A 896 -7.43 39.97 5.25
C PHE A 896 -8.75 39.66 5.94
N LYS A 897 -9.37 38.55 5.50
CA LYS A 897 -10.52 37.95 6.14
C LYS A 897 -10.17 36.49 6.54
N HIS A 898 -10.17 36.23 7.83
CA HIS A 898 -9.78 34.93 8.39
C HIS A 898 -10.91 33.88 8.29
N ALA A 899 -10.57 32.64 8.00
CA ALA A 899 -11.54 31.55 7.77
C ALA A 899 -11.84 30.68 8.97
N ARG A 900 -10.80 30.27 9.72
CA ARG A 900 -10.91 29.27 10.81
C ARG A 900 -10.59 29.79 12.19
N ALA A 901 -10.00 30.96 12.30
CA ALA A 901 -9.58 31.57 13.55
C ALA A 901 -9.63 33.12 13.43
N THR A 902 -9.23 33.84 14.46
CA THR A 902 -9.08 35.30 14.43
C THR A 902 -7.78 35.75 13.73
N SER A 903 -6.98 34.80 13.27
CA SER A 903 -5.73 35.02 12.53
C SER A 903 -5.57 34.02 11.40
N SER A 904 -4.63 34.26 10.49
CA SER A 904 -4.27 33.37 9.43
C SER A 904 -2.78 33.05 9.45
N SER A 905 -2.37 31.91 8.94
CA SER A 905 -0.98 31.47 8.83
C SER A 905 -0.59 31.32 7.37
N LEU A 906 0.45 32.01 6.97
CA LEU A 906 1.02 31.99 5.63
C LEU A 906 2.42 31.34 5.71
N ALA A 907 2.64 30.28 4.93
CA ALA A 907 3.87 29.50 4.99
C ALA A 907 4.88 29.89 3.88
N ASP A 908 4.42 30.24 2.68
CA ASP A 908 5.34 30.61 1.59
C ASP A 908 4.64 31.50 0.54
N ILE A 909 5.41 32.39 -0.07
CA ILE A 909 5.00 33.23 -1.21
C ILE A 909 6.03 33.08 -2.32
N ARG A 910 5.53 32.86 -3.53
CA ARG A 910 6.35 32.89 -4.75
C ARG A 910 5.73 33.82 -5.77
N ILE A 911 6.55 34.58 -6.43
CA ILE A 911 6.15 35.52 -7.47
C ILE A 911 6.96 35.21 -8.74
N TYR A 912 6.24 35.00 -9.83
CA TYR A 912 6.86 34.68 -11.11
C TYR A 912 6.53 35.73 -12.18
N GLY A 913 7.52 36.02 -13.00
CA GLY A 913 7.40 36.98 -14.07
C GLY A 913 7.76 36.42 -15.43
N LYS A 914 7.41 37.19 -16.45
CA LYS A 914 7.84 36.95 -17.83
C LYS A 914 9.24 37.54 -18.02
N LYS A 915 10.22 36.68 -18.23
CA LYS A 915 11.53 37.10 -18.72
C LYS A 915 11.65 36.92 -20.21
#